data_02d9cc50c70e62f453a063ccb91f2921
#
_entry.id   02d9cc50c70e62f453a063ccb91f2921
#
_cell.length_a   1.000
_cell.length_b   1.000
_cell.length_c   1.000
_cell.angle_alpha   90.00
_cell.angle_beta   90.00
_cell.angle_gamma   90.00
#
_symmetry.space_group_name_H-M   'P 1'
#
loop_
_entity.id
_entity.type
_entity.pdbx_description
1 polymer ?
#
loop_
_entity_poly.entity_id
_entity_poly.type
_entity_poly.pdbx_seq_one_letter_code
_entity_poly.pdbx_strand_id
1 'polypeptide(L)'
;MSALFIGMGISPHTLLYLPLLFLAVLLLPTISLAEEEIENRVTSLLRRMTLEEKAGQMTQLTLGAVSSDEADSENPEAHKFDTDKLRHALIKKHVGSILNVHNVAFSSKQWISLITEIQKIATEETRIKVPILYGIDSVHGANYVREGTLFPHNLGLAATRNRHLVERCHKVTALETRSAGIPWNFGPSLDVGRQPLWSRYVETFGEDVHITRVMAEAAIRGLQGSSLSSPETVAATAKHFLAYSLPTSGHDRTQTLLPEHDLREYFLPPFTTAVDQGVQAIMVNSGEVNGVPVHASHKILSDLLREEMKFDGVIVSDWEDVKKLHNLHRVAPDLKEAVRIAVDAGIDMCMAPYDFHFSNNLIKLVREGVVAESRLDESVSRILRMKFSLGLFENPVLPASTPGKIGSEEASKTSLQAARESLVLLKNEGVLPLEGKGQILLTGPGCHSLAALHGSWSYTWQGTDEAAYPENLETILQSFNNGHGRENILWARGAQWDGSTDFEYALNRARNADTVVCVLAEKPSTETPGNIPDLSMPDNQLRLVRRLATGKPLILVLLGNRPRLITEIAGHCHAIIYAGQPGPHGGKALYELLTGQFNPSGRLPFTYPRHPNSLLTYDHKHSDSVGPDKQTPGFNPLYEFGHGLSYTSFTISDLKLNSSTLTKEDDIILTVKVANTGSRKGKETVDVFTRDLFATITPSVKRLRAFRQVELKPGEVKAVTLKIPVKELAFHGLENSPVVEPGEFDVMVGGLKERILIK
;
A
#
# COMPACT_ATOMS: atom_id res chain seq x y z
N MET A 1 22.18 54.52 -15.06
CA MET A 1 22.56 53.10 -15.30
C MET A 1 22.02 52.61 -16.64
N SER A 2 22.29 53.35 -17.74
CA SER A 2 21.76 53.00 -19.06
C SER A 2 22.84 53.01 -20.15
N ALA A 3 24.06 52.60 -19.83
CA ALA A 3 25.17 52.68 -20.79
C ALA A 3 26.20 51.55 -20.68
N LEU A 4 25.79 50.32 -20.22
CA LEU A 4 26.72 49.20 -20.14
C LEU A 4 26.15 47.85 -20.59
N PHE A 5 25.12 47.80 -21.43
CA PHE A 5 24.52 46.55 -21.94
C PHE A 5 24.34 46.50 -23.45
N ILE A 6 25.34 47.00 -24.20
CA ILE A 6 25.38 46.77 -25.65
C ILE A 6 26.67 45.99 -25.96
N GLY A 7 26.57 44.65 -25.86
CA GLY A 7 27.72 43.78 -26.14
C GLY A 7 27.50 42.26 -25.98
N MET A 8 26.36 41.83 -25.52
CA MET A 8 26.05 40.40 -25.47
C MET A 8 24.68 40.18 -26.12
N GLY A 9 24.65 39.51 -27.27
CA GLY A 9 23.45 39.16 -28.03
C GLY A 9 22.57 38.16 -27.29
N ILE A 10 21.80 38.62 -26.29
CA ILE A 10 20.82 37.83 -25.56
C ILE A 10 19.45 38.08 -26.20
N SER A 11 18.81 37.02 -26.70
CA SER A 11 17.49 37.11 -27.34
C SER A 11 16.40 37.49 -26.31
N PRO A 12 15.30 38.15 -26.73
CA PRO A 12 14.22 38.56 -25.83
C PRO A 12 13.56 37.45 -25.06
N HIS A 13 13.72 36.19 -25.46
CA HIS A 13 13.20 35.01 -24.77
C HIS A 13 14.01 34.57 -23.53
N THR A 14 15.25 35.03 -23.39
CA THR A 14 16.11 34.72 -22.25
C THR A 14 15.81 35.60 -21.01
N LEU A 15 15.17 36.76 -21.21
CA LEU A 15 14.80 37.67 -20.12
C LEU A 15 13.59 37.20 -19.29
N LEU A 16 12.77 36.29 -19.82
CA LEU A 16 11.61 35.73 -19.07
C LEU A 16 11.99 34.66 -18.03
N TYR A 17 13.17 34.05 -18.16
CA TYR A 17 13.64 33.01 -17.25
C TYR A 17 14.57 33.50 -16.15
N LEU A 18 15.08 34.73 -16.25
CA LEU A 18 15.94 35.30 -15.21
C LEU A 18 15.27 35.44 -13.83
N PRO A 19 14.00 35.87 -13.71
CA PRO A 19 13.34 35.94 -12.39
C PRO A 19 13.05 34.57 -11.79
N LEU A 20 12.81 33.53 -12.62
CA LEU A 20 12.61 32.15 -12.12
C LEU A 20 13.92 31.51 -11.64
N LEU A 21 15.04 31.80 -12.32
CA LEU A 21 16.36 31.33 -11.84
C LEU A 21 16.79 32.05 -10.55
N PHE A 22 16.48 33.35 -10.41
CA PHE A 22 16.74 34.14 -9.22
C PHE A 22 15.87 33.68 -8.04
N LEU A 23 14.60 33.26 -8.28
CA LEU A 23 13.72 32.71 -7.26
C LEU A 23 14.19 31.33 -6.81
N ALA A 24 14.67 30.48 -7.73
CA ALA A 24 15.22 29.16 -7.42
C ALA A 24 16.53 29.24 -6.61
N VAL A 25 17.39 30.20 -6.91
CA VAL A 25 18.66 30.43 -6.18
C VAL A 25 18.43 31.05 -4.78
N LEU A 26 17.30 31.78 -4.58
CA LEU A 26 16.92 32.30 -3.27
C LEU A 26 16.20 31.26 -2.38
N LEU A 27 15.63 30.21 -2.97
CA LEU A 27 14.97 29.13 -2.21
C LEU A 27 15.96 28.08 -1.68
N LEU A 28 17.08 27.83 -2.38
CA LEU A 28 18.09 26.87 -1.95
C LEU A 28 18.76 27.22 -0.58
N PRO A 29 19.16 28.48 -0.32
CA PRO A 29 19.69 28.84 0.99
C PRO A 29 18.66 28.84 2.13
N THR A 30 17.38 29.05 1.84
CA THR A 30 16.32 29.04 2.87
C THR A 30 15.97 27.63 3.34
N ILE A 31 16.04 26.61 2.50
CA ILE A 31 15.85 25.20 2.87
C ILE A 31 17.02 24.76 3.76
N SER A 32 18.25 25.05 3.37
CA SER A 32 19.46 24.75 4.17
C SER A 32 19.46 25.44 5.54
N LEU A 33 18.99 26.67 5.64
CA LEU A 33 18.91 27.39 6.92
C LEU A 33 17.84 26.80 7.87
N ALA A 34 16.72 26.32 7.34
CA ALA A 34 15.68 25.67 8.17
C ALA A 34 16.15 24.31 8.69
N GLU A 35 16.84 23.55 7.88
CA GLU A 35 17.45 22.27 8.30
C GLU A 35 18.54 22.50 9.36
N GLU A 36 19.41 23.49 9.17
CA GLU A 36 20.44 23.85 10.16
C GLU A 36 19.82 24.27 11.49
N GLU A 37 18.71 25.03 11.46
CA GLU A 37 17.99 25.41 12.69
C GLU A 37 17.45 24.17 13.42
N ILE A 38 16.86 23.21 12.70
CA ILE A 38 16.37 21.95 13.28
C ILE A 38 17.54 21.18 13.93
N GLU A 39 18.68 21.02 13.23
CA GLU A 39 19.83 20.30 13.77
C GLU A 39 20.42 20.98 15.01
N ASN A 40 20.46 22.30 15.06
CA ASN A 40 20.89 23.06 16.23
C ASN A 40 19.95 22.83 17.42
N ARG A 41 18.64 22.79 17.19
CA ARG A 41 17.62 22.51 18.22
C ARG A 41 17.73 21.06 18.71
N VAL A 42 17.89 20.08 17.81
CA VAL A 42 18.11 18.67 18.14
C VAL A 42 19.34 18.51 19.02
N THR A 43 20.49 19.05 18.60
CA THR A 43 21.74 18.98 19.35
C THR A 43 21.62 19.62 20.75
N SER A 44 20.99 20.79 20.83
CA SER A 44 20.76 21.51 22.10
C SER A 44 19.89 20.70 23.07
N LEU A 45 18.83 20.07 22.56
CA LEU A 45 17.92 19.26 23.36
C LEU A 45 18.58 17.97 23.82
N LEU A 46 19.26 17.26 22.92
CA LEU A 46 19.95 16.00 23.19
C LEU A 46 20.98 16.13 24.32
N ARG A 47 21.79 17.20 24.32
CA ARG A 47 22.76 17.49 25.40
C ARG A 47 22.13 17.65 26.78
N ARG A 48 20.86 17.96 26.88
CA ARG A 48 20.11 18.14 28.13
C ARG A 48 19.41 16.87 28.61
N MET A 49 19.33 15.86 27.75
CA MET A 49 18.63 14.61 28.07
C MET A 49 19.49 13.69 28.94
N THR A 50 18.84 13.04 29.90
CA THR A 50 19.44 11.93 30.65
C THR A 50 19.39 10.65 29.84
N LEU A 51 20.15 9.64 30.27
CA LEU A 51 20.13 8.32 29.64
C LEU A 51 18.71 7.71 29.64
N GLU A 52 17.96 7.89 30.73
CA GLU A 52 16.58 7.38 30.85
C GLU A 52 15.64 8.07 29.85
N GLU A 53 15.79 9.38 29.66
CA GLU A 53 15.02 10.15 28.70
C GLU A 53 15.35 9.74 27.25
N LYS A 54 16.63 9.50 26.94
CA LYS A 54 17.05 8.99 25.63
C LYS A 54 16.46 7.62 25.35
N ALA A 55 16.60 6.66 26.27
CA ALA A 55 16.03 5.32 26.13
C ALA A 55 14.48 5.34 26.05
N GLY A 56 13.85 6.25 26.77
CA GLY A 56 12.41 6.48 26.67
C GLY A 56 11.96 6.97 25.30
N GLN A 57 12.70 7.92 24.67
CA GLN A 57 12.38 8.38 23.32
C GLN A 57 12.46 7.28 22.26
N MET A 58 13.30 6.27 22.46
CA MET A 58 13.41 5.10 21.59
C MET A 58 12.33 4.03 21.83
N THR A 59 11.38 4.28 22.75
CA THR A 59 10.33 3.33 23.15
C THR A 59 8.96 3.79 22.69
N GLN A 60 8.21 2.90 22.05
CA GLN A 60 6.84 3.12 21.60
C GLN A 60 5.90 2.11 22.26
N LEU A 61 4.82 2.60 22.90
CA LEU A 61 3.76 1.81 23.53
C LEU A 61 2.48 1.85 22.72
N THR A 62 1.63 0.83 22.86
CA THR A 62 0.25 0.90 22.35
C THR A 62 -0.63 1.80 23.27
N LEU A 63 -1.68 2.38 22.67
CA LEU A 63 -2.71 3.10 23.42
C LEU A 63 -3.28 2.22 24.55
N GLY A 64 -3.50 0.94 24.30
CA GLY A 64 -4.03 -0.02 25.29
C GLY A 64 -3.16 -0.17 26.54
N ALA A 65 -1.85 0.02 26.46
CA ALA A 65 -0.95 -0.06 27.62
C ALA A 65 -1.17 1.04 28.66
N VAL A 66 -1.77 2.16 28.23
CA VAL A 66 -2.06 3.33 29.09
C VAL A 66 -3.56 3.57 29.27
N SER A 67 -4.39 2.67 28.75
CA SER A 67 -5.85 2.71 28.87
C SER A 67 -6.31 2.13 30.19
N SER A 68 -7.51 2.52 30.64
CA SER A 68 -8.20 1.86 31.76
C SER A 68 -8.68 0.46 31.34
N ASP A 69 -8.74 -0.47 32.29
CA ASP A 69 -9.20 -1.84 32.02
C ASP A 69 -10.73 -1.90 31.71
N GLU A 70 -11.46 -0.80 31.99
CA GLU A 70 -12.87 -0.60 31.66
C GLU A 70 -13.09 -0.01 30.25
N ALA A 71 -12.05 0.06 29.42
CA ALA A 71 -12.17 0.57 28.04
C ALA A 71 -13.11 -0.34 27.25
N ASP A 72 -14.36 0.09 27.13
CA ASP A 72 -15.45 -0.67 26.50
C ASP A 72 -15.33 -0.63 24.98
N SER A 73 -15.15 -1.79 24.37
CA SER A 73 -15.16 -1.93 22.90
C SER A 73 -16.54 -1.67 22.28
N GLU A 74 -17.61 -1.79 23.07
CA GLU A 74 -18.98 -1.52 22.62
C GLU A 74 -19.29 -0.01 22.64
N ASN A 75 -18.55 0.78 23.44
CA ASN A 75 -18.69 2.24 23.50
C ASN A 75 -17.33 2.95 23.39
N PRO A 76 -16.77 3.07 22.18
CA PRO A 76 -15.45 3.68 21.97
C PRO A 76 -15.39 5.15 22.45
N GLU A 77 -16.50 5.87 22.46
CA GLU A 77 -16.57 7.25 22.96
C GLU A 77 -16.41 7.37 24.50
N ALA A 78 -16.58 6.26 25.22
CA ALA A 78 -16.33 6.18 26.66
C ALA A 78 -14.88 5.82 27.01
N HIS A 79 -14.01 5.60 26.02
CA HIS A 79 -12.61 5.28 26.25
C HIS A 79 -11.91 6.34 27.10
N LYS A 80 -11.17 5.90 28.12
CA LYS A 80 -10.42 6.74 29.05
C LYS A 80 -9.03 6.16 29.30
N PHE A 81 -8.10 7.04 29.62
CA PHE A 81 -6.81 6.62 30.14
C PHE A 81 -6.91 6.12 31.60
N ASP A 82 -6.03 5.20 31.94
CA ASP A 82 -5.57 5.06 33.31
C ASP A 82 -4.53 6.17 33.56
N THR A 83 -4.92 7.19 34.31
CA THR A 83 -4.08 8.38 34.53
C THR A 83 -2.74 8.04 35.16
N ASP A 84 -2.69 7.03 36.05
CA ASP A 84 -1.45 6.60 36.71
C ASP A 84 -0.55 5.85 35.72
N LYS A 85 -1.11 4.94 34.92
CA LYS A 85 -0.36 4.26 33.84
C LYS A 85 0.19 5.26 32.82
N LEU A 86 -0.63 6.22 32.38
CA LEU A 86 -0.21 7.25 31.42
C LEU A 86 0.90 8.15 32.00
N ARG A 87 0.74 8.68 33.22
CA ARG A 87 1.78 9.48 33.88
C ARG A 87 3.04 8.68 34.17
N HIS A 88 2.92 7.40 34.54
CA HIS A 88 4.07 6.51 34.69
C HIS A 88 4.83 6.37 33.38
N ALA A 89 4.14 6.13 32.25
CA ALA A 89 4.77 6.01 30.94
C ALA A 89 5.49 7.30 30.51
N LEU A 90 4.83 8.45 30.64
CA LEU A 90 5.35 9.72 30.12
C LEU A 90 6.37 10.38 31.06
N ILE A 91 6.12 10.39 32.37
CA ILE A 91 6.94 11.14 33.34
C ILE A 91 8.05 10.27 33.93
N LYS A 92 7.81 8.97 34.18
CA LYS A 92 8.79 8.07 34.81
C LYS A 92 9.59 7.24 33.82
N LYS A 93 8.96 6.85 32.71
CA LYS A 93 9.60 6.04 31.67
C LYS A 93 9.99 6.85 30.43
N HIS A 94 9.58 8.11 30.35
CA HIS A 94 9.94 9.07 29.29
C HIS A 94 9.62 8.58 27.88
N VAL A 95 8.57 7.76 27.72
CA VAL A 95 8.15 7.17 26.44
C VAL A 95 8.02 8.26 25.39
N GLY A 96 8.65 8.03 24.22
CA GLY A 96 8.70 9.01 23.13
C GLY A 96 7.58 8.89 22.13
N SER A 97 6.88 7.74 22.08
CA SER A 97 5.85 7.46 21.10
C SER A 97 4.75 6.56 21.65
N ILE A 98 3.51 6.80 21.17
CA ILE A 98 2.34 5.95 21.40
C ILE A 98 1.74 5.60 20.03
N LEU A 99 1.10 4.43 19.91
CA LEU A 99 0.58 3.94 18.62
C LEU A 99 -0.82 3.35 18.72
N ASN A 100 -1.46 3.36 17.53
CA ASN A 100 -2.70 2.68 17.18
C ASN A 100 -3.91 3.03 18.05
N VAL A 101 -4.97 2.26 17.93
CA VAL A 101 -6.25 2.39 18.63
C VAL A 101 -6.40 1.23 19.62
N HIS A 102 -7.32 1.36 20.56
CA HIS A 102 -7.72 0.27 21.43
C HIS A 102 -9.00 -0.38 20.87
N ASN A 103 -8.87 -1.54 20.23
CA ASN A 103 -9.91 -2.39 19.64
C ASN A 103 -10.64 -1.80 18.41
N VAL A 104 -11.34 -0.65 18.53
CA VAL A 104 -12.24 -0.11 17.52
C VAL A 104 -11.98 1.37 17.23
N ALA A 105 -12.35 1.85 16.05
CA ALA A 105 -12.18 3.23 15.62
C ALA A 105 -12.90 4.22 16.53
N PHE A 106 -12.23 5.33 16.87
CA PHE A 106 -12.79 6.45 17.63
C PHE A 106 -13.31 7.54 16.69
N SER A 107 -14.23 8.38 17.20
CA SER A 107 -14.58 9.61 16.52
C SER A 107 -13.38 10.58 16.49
N SER A 108 -13.39 11.48 15.52
CA SER A 108 -12.38 12.54 15.42
C SER A 108 -12.33 13.41 16.69
N LYS A 109 -13.47 13.66 17.33
CA LYS A 109 -13.57 14.36 18.61
C LYS A 109 -12.87 13.62 19.74
N GLN A 110 -13.09 12.31 19.84
CA GLN A 110 -12.44 11.48 20.84
C GLN A 110 -10.94 11.42 20.62
N TRP A 111 -10.49 11.27 19.38
CA TRP A 111 -9.07 11.32 19.03
C TRP A 111 -8.40 12.60 19.48
N ILE A 112 -8.98 13.76 19.14
CA ILE A 112 -8.43 15.08 19.55
C ILE A 112 -8.35 15.19 21.09
N SER A 113 -9.36 14.69 21.81
CA SER A 113 -9.37 14.69 23.27
C SER A 113 -8.20 13.86 23.84
N LEU A 114 -8.04 12.62 23.36
CA LEU A 114 -6.97 11.72 23.80
C LEU A 114 -5.57 12.27 23.49
N ILE A 115 -5.36 12.76 22.27
CA ILE A 115 -4.07 13.34 21.85
C ILE A 115 -3.77 14.59 22.68
N THR A 116 -4.77 15.43 22.96
CA THR A 116 -4.60 16.65 23.80
C THR A 116 -4.15 16.29 25.20
N GLU A 117 -4.74 15.28 25.84
CA GLU A 117 -4.38 14.83 27.18
C GLU A 117 -2.94 14.28 27.22
N ILE A 118 -2.57 13.43 26.26
CA ILE A 118 -1.20 12.91 26.11
C ILE A 118 -0.20 14.08 25.98
N GLN A 119 -0.45 14.98 25.05
CA GLN A 119 0.47 16.09 24.76
C GLN A 119 0.59 17.06 25.93
N LYS A 120 -0.50 17.33 26.63
CA LYS A 120 -0.47 18.19 27.83
C LYS A 120 0.48 17.64 28.89
N ILE A 121 0.38 16.35 29.22
CA ILE A 121 1.30 15.72 30.18
C ILE A 121 2.74 15.77 29.65
N ALA A 122 2.97 15.43 28.38
CA ALA A 122 4.29 15.40 27.79
C ALA A 122 4.99 16.78 27.78
N THR A 123 4.26 17.84 27.45
CA THR A 123 4.84 19.18 27.25
C THR A 123 4.77 20.08 28.50
N GLU A 124 3.88 19.81 29.45
CA GLU A 124 3.73 20.65 30.66
C GLU A 124 4.36 19.98 31.89
N GLU A 125 4.24 18.66 32.06
CA GLU A 125 4.58 17.97 33.32
C GLU A 125 5.94 17.22 33.27
N THR A 126 6.51 16.98 32.07
CA THR A 126 7.84 16.37 31.96
C THR A 126 8.97 17.39 32.06
N ARG A 127 10.16 16.96 32.47
CA ARG A 127 11.33 17.83 32.65
C ARG A 127 11.80 18.49 31.34
N ILE A 128 11.85 17.74 30.24
CA ILE A 128 12.41 18.18 28.94
C ILE A 128 11.35 18.65 27.95
N LYS A 129 10.06 18.43 28.25
CA LYS A 129 8.92 18.93 27.49
C LYS A 129 8.93 18.50 26.00
N VAL A 130 9.32 17.26 25.73
CA VAL A 130 9.33 16.68 24.37
C VAL A 130 7.92 16.16 24.06
N PRO A 131 7.27 16.61 22.97
CA PRO A 131 5.96 16.13 22.59
C PRO A 131 6.01 14.65 22.18
N ILE A 132 4.88 13.95 22.38
CA ILE A 132 4.73 12.55 21.96
C ILE A 132 4.56 12.46 20.44
N LEU A 133 5.25 11.51 19.82
CA LEU A 133 5.05 11.13 18.43
C LEU A 133 3.97 10.05 18.39
N TYR A 134 2.74 10.40 17.99
CA TYR A 134 1.65 9.43 17.87
C TYR A 134 1.63 8.82 16.48
N GLY A 135 1.71 7.47 16.37
CA GLY A 135 1.67 6.74 15.12
C GLY A 135 0.41 5.88 14.96
N ILE A 136 -0.03 5.67 13.72
CA ILE A 136 -1.22 4.86 13.42
C ILE A 136 -1.09 4.11 12.10
N ASP A 137 -1.72 2.95 11.98
CA ASP A 137 -1.85 2.20 10.75
C ASP A 137 -3.02 2.73 9.89
N SER A 138 -2.87 3.90 9.27
CA SER A 138 -3.78 4.38 8.23
C SER A 138 -3.42 3.77 6.87
N VAL A 139 -3.70 2.46 6.71
CA VAL A 139 -3.19 1.62 5.60
C VAL A 139 -3.90 1.93 4.28
N HIS A 140 -5.23 2.12 4.29
CA HIS A 140 -5.99 2.41 3.08
C HIS A 140 -7.07 3.49 3.29
N GLY A 141 -6.67 4.59 3.92
CA GLY A 141 -7.51 5.70 4.34
C GLY A 141 -7.26 6.05 5.80
N ALA A 142 -8.00 6.99 6.36
CA ALA A 142 -7.95 7.31 7.78
C ALA A 142 -8.74 6.26 8.60
N ASN A 143 -8.39 4.99 8.43
CA ASN A 143 -8.96 3.91 9.22
C ASN A 143 -8.64 4.14 10.71
N TYR A 144 -9.49 3.65 11.61
CA TYR A 144 -9.53 4.00 13.03
C TYR A 144 -10.00 5.42 13.36
N VAL A 145 -10.35 6.23 12.34
CA VAL A 145 -11.14 7.46 12.52
C VAL A 145 -12.55 7.20 12.01
N ARG A 146 -13.57 7.23 12.89
CA ARG A 146 -14.92 6.75 12.58
C ARG A 146 -15.57 7.47 11.40
N GLU A 147 -15.34 8.76 11.26
CA GLU A 147 -15.81 9.60 10.15
C GLU A 147 -14.86 9.63 8.96
N GLY A 148 -13.70 8.95 9.08
CA GLY A 148 -12.63 8.98 8.10
C GLY A 148 -13.00 8.28 6.81
N THR A 149 -12.44 8.77 5.72
CA THR A 149 -12.61 8.20 4.39
C THR A 149 -11.69 7.01 4.20
N LEU A 150 -12.26 5.86 3.79
CA LEU A 150 -11.52 4.68 3.37
C LEU A 150 -11.50 4.59 1.85
N PHE A 151 -10.50 3.89 1.34
CA PHE A 151 -10.25 3.65 -0.07
C PHE A 151 -10.15 2.15 -0.35
N PRO A 152 -10.13 1.70 -1.61
CA PRO A 152 -9.66 0.36 -1.92
C PRO A 152 -8.27 0.12 -1.32
N HIS A 153 -8.00 -1.10 -0.90
CA HIS A 153 -6.62 -1.46 -0.52
C HIS A 153 -5.63 -1.25 -1.67
N ASN A 154 -4.33 -1.21 -1.36
CA ASN A 154 -3.27 -0.92 -2.34
C ASN A 154 -3.31 -1.81 -3.58
N LEU A 155 -3.69 -3.08 -3.45
CA LEU A 155 -3.87 -3.98 -4.59
C LEU A 155 -4.96 -3.47 -5.56
N GLY A 156 -6.08 -2.96 -5.03
CA GLY A 156 -7.11 -2.30 -5.81
C GLY A 156 -6.64 -0.96 -6.39
N LEU A 157 -5.90 -0.16 -5.62
CA LEU A 157 -5.31 1.09 -6.12
C LEU A 157 -4.32 0.85 -7.26
N ALA A 158 -3.52 -0.21 -7.19
CA ALA A 158 -2.61 -0.62 -8.28
C ALA A 158 -3.37 -1.04 -9.55
N ALA A 159 -4.54 -1.69 -9.40
CA ALA A 159 -5.39 -2.06 -10.53
C ALA A 159 -5.88 -0.83 -11.32
N THR A 160 -5.98 0.33 -10.70
CA THR A 160 -6.39 1.57 -11.37
C THR A 160 -5.39 2.04 -12.44
N ARG A 161 -4.10 1.69 -12.32
CA ARG A 161 -3.00 2.25 -13.13
C ARG A 161 -2.97 3.80 -13.13
N ASN A 162 -3.51 4.44 -12.08
CA ASN A 162 -3.71 5.88 -11.98
C ASN A 162 -2.96 6.48 -10.78
N ARG A 163 -1.66 6.78 -11.00
CA ARG A 163 -0.80 7.35 -9.94
C ARG A 163 -1.33 8.65 -9.33
N HIS A 164 -2.03 9.48 -10.12
CA HIS A 164 -2.61 10.73 -9.61
C HIS A 164 -3.79 10.48 -8.68
N LEU A 165 -4.57 9.42 -8.94
CA LEU A 165 -5.64 9.01 -8.03
C LEU A 165 -5.05 8.45 -6.73
N VAL A 166 -3.98 7.64 -6.79
CA VAL A 166 -3.25 7.13 -5.62
C VAL A 166 -2.72 8.28 -4.77
N GLU A 167 -2.07 9.28 -5.38
CA GLU A 167 -1.59 10.48 -4.68
C GLU A 167 -2.74 11.21 -3.97
N ARG A 168 -3.88 11.41 -4.65
CA ARG A 168 -5.07 12.04 -4.03
C ARG A 168 -5.64 11.22 -2.88
N CYS A 169 -5.74 9.90 -2.99
CA CYS A 169 -6.19 9.04 -1.91
C CYS A 169 -5.31 9.20 -0.67
N HIS A 170 -3.99 9.18 -0.85
CA HIS A 170 -3.05 9.35 0.25
C HIS A 170 -3.01 10.79 0.80
N LYS A 171 -3.27 11.80 -0.03
CA LYS A 171 -3.45 13.18 0.45
C LYS A 171 -4.68 13.31 1.35
N VAL A 172 -5.80 12.69 0.99
CA VAL A 172 -7.00 12.64 1.86
C VAL A 172 -6.69 11.87 3.15
N THR A 173 -6.01 10.72 3.05
CA THR A 173 -5.57 9.94 4.22
C THR A 173 -4.75 10.80 5.18
N ALA A 174 -3.75 11.54 4.66
CA ALA A 174 -2.91 12.43 5.45
C ALA A 174 -3.73 13.53 6.15
N LEU A 175 -4.54 14.23 5.36
CA LEU A 175 -5.39 15.32 5.86
C LEU A 175 -6.30 14.88 7.01
N GLU A 176 -6.99 13.74 6.83
CA GLU A 176 -7.95 13.24 7.80
C GLU A 176 -7.26 12.66 9.05
N THR A 177 -6.15 11.91 8.87
CA THR A 177 -5.33 11.39 9.97
C THR A 177 -4.75 12.54 10.79
N ARG A 178 -4.18 13.56 10.13
CA ARG A 178 -3.64 14.75 10.81
C ARG A 178 -4.73 15.57 11.50
N SER A 179 -5.91 15.69 10.91
CA SER A 179 -7.06 16.39 11.49
C SER A 179 -7.60 15.68 12.75
N ALA A 180 -7.38 14.39 12.90
CA ALA A 180 -7.63 13.65 14.14
C ALA A 180 -6.52 13.84 15.19
N GLY A 181 -5.49 14.65 14.90
CA GLY A 181 -4.37 14.94 15.81
C GLY A 181 -3.17 14.01 15.65
N ILE A 182 -3.18 13.09 14.70
CA ILE A 182 -2.17 12.03 14.54
C ILE A 182 -1.17 12.43 13.45
N PRO A 183 0.13 12.63 13.80
CA PRO A 183 1.13 13.15 12.87
C PRO A 183 1.92 12.09 12.09
N TRP A 184 1.79 10.80 12.40
CA TRP A 184 2.62 9.74 11.84
C TRP A 184 1.78 8.57 11.35
N ASN A 185 1.95 8.18 10.07
CA ASN A 185 1.28 7.04 9.45
C ASN A 185 2.26 5.88 9.18
N PHE A 186 1.88 4.65 9.55
CA PHE A 186 2.59 3.41 9.24
C PHE A 186 2.21 2.88 7.85
N GLY A 187 2.45 3.67 6.84
CA GLY A 187 2.22 3.39 5.43
C GLY A 187 3.01 4.33 4.52
N PRO A 188 3.19 3.93 3.25
CA PRO A 188 2.61 2.80 2.54
C PRO A 188 3.37 1.48 2.73
N SER A 189 2.66 0.34 2.54
CA SER A 189 3.31 -0.96 2.32
C SER A 189 3.93 -0.99 0.93
N LEU A 190 5.24 -1.25 0.87
CA LEU A 190 6.03 -1.31 -0.39
C LEU A 190 6.50 -2.72 -0.72
N ASP A 191 5.96 -3.70 -0.01
CA ASP A 191 6.17 -5.10 -0.28
C ASP A 191 5.73 -5.46 -1.70
N VAL A 192 6.59 -6.14 -2.47
CA VAL A 192 6.23 -6.62 -3.82
C VAL A 192 5.53 -7.97 -3.68
N GLY A 193 4.26 -8.05 -4.08
CA GLY A 193 3.38 -9.20 -3.86
C GLY A 193 3.69 -10.38 -4.77
N ARG A 194 4.68 -11.22 -4.42
CA ARG A 194 5.08 -12.41 -5.20
C ARG A 194 4.68 -13.73 -4.56
N GLN A 195 4.14 -13.73 -3.33
CA GLN A 195 3.58 -14.92 -2.67
C GLN A 195 2.10 -14.69 -2.35
N PRO A 196 1.17 -15.16 -3.18
CA PRO A 196 -0.25 -14.89 -3.00
C PRO A 196 -0.88 -15.58 -1.78
N LEU A 197 -0.21 -16.55 -1.14
CA LEU A 197 -0.64 -17.11 0.14
C LEU A 197 -0.45 -16.15 1.30
N TRP A 198 0.45 -15.19 1.19
CA TRP A 198 0.74 -14.23 2.24
C TRP A 198 -0.51 -13.41 2.61
N SER A 199 -0.85 -13.37 3.92
CA SER A 199 -2.09 -12.79 4.41
C SER A 199 -2.21 -11.28 4.15
N ARG A 200 -1.08 -10.59 3.96
CA ARG A 200 -1.00 -9.14 3.71
C ARG A 200 -0.87 -8.81 2.21
N TYR A 201 -1.16 -9.77 1.33
CA TYR A 201 -1.06 -9.59 -0.13
C TYR A 201 -1.86 -8.40 -0.63
N VAL A 202 -3.05 -8.15 -0.06
CA VAL A 202 -3.93 -7.02 -0.41
C VAL A 202 -3.30 -5.66 -0.10
N GLU A 203 -2.36 -5.59 0.86
CA GLU A 203 -1.67 -4.37 1.24
C GLU A 203 -0.58 -3.97 0.22
N THR A 204 -0.19 -4.88 -0.68
CA THR A 204 0.82 -4.65 -1.73
C THR A 204 0.25 -3.95 -2.95
N PHE A 205 1.10 -3.31 -3.75
CA PHE A 205 0.73 -2.81 -5.08
C PHE A 205 0.83 -3.90 -6.18
N GLY A 206 0.82 -5.18 -5.79
CA GLY A 206 0.89 -6.33 -6.69
C GLY A 206 2.30 -6.84 -6.93
N GLU A 207 2.45 -7.68 -7.96
CA GLU A 207 3.68 -8.46 -8.19
C GLU A 207 4.78 -7.70 -8.93
N ASP A 208 4.46 -6.53 -9.50
CA ASP A 208 5.37 -5.79 -10.37
C ASP A 208 6.15 -4.70 -9.63
N VAL A 209 7.46 -4.69 -9.84
CA VAL A 209 8.39 -3.75 -9.20
C VAL A 209 8.17 -2.32 -9.68
N HIS A 210 7.94 -2.10 -10.99
CA HIS A 210 7.76 -0.75 -11.54
C HIS A 210 6.46 -0.12 -11.07
N ILE A 211 5.35 -0.88 -11.02
CA ILE A 211 4.08 -0.39 -10.46
C ILE A 211 4.28 -0.03 -8.99
N THR A 212 4.91 -0.90 -8.20
CA THR A 212 5.15 -0.62 -6.78
C THR A 212 5.98 0.65 -6.58
N ARG A 213 7.04 0.87 -7.39
CA ARG A 213 7.84 2.11 -7.37
C ARG A 213 7.01 3.36 -7.68
N VAL A 214 6.23 3.32 -8.78
CA VAL A 214 5.40 4.46 -9.21
C VAL A 214 4.32 4.79 -8.19
N MET A 215 3.70 3.76 -7.57
CA MET A 215 2.67 3.95 -6.56
C MET A 215 3.27 4.37 -5.20
N ALA A 216 4.50 3.90 -4.87
CA ALA A 216 5.25 4.36 -3.70
C ALA A 216 5.52 5.87 -3.76
N GLU A 217 6.05 6.36 -4.90
CA GLU A 217 6.25 7.79 -5.13
C GLU A 217 4.95 8.58 -4.91
N ALA A 218 3.86 8.15 -5.55
CA ALA A 218 2.56 8.81 -5.43
C ALA A 218 2.02 8.81 -3.99
N ALA A 219 2.13 7.69 -3.29
CA ALA A 219 1.66 7.54 -1.91
C ALA A 219 2.45 8.43 -0.95
N ILE A 220 3.78 8.42 -1.01
CA ILE A 220 4.64 9.22 -0.13
C ILE A 220 4.42 10.71 -0.37
N ARG A 221 4.33 11.15 -1.63
CA ARG A 221 4.01 12.55 -1.96
C ARG A 221 2.64 12.95 -1.46
N GLY A 222 1.65 12.07 -1.54
CA GLY A 222 0.31 12.31 -0.99
C GLY A 222 0.34 12.46 0.53
N LEU A 223 1.07 11.60 1.25
CA LEU A 223 1.15 11.64 2.72
C LEU A 223 1.96 12.83 3.24
N GLN A 224 3.14 13.08 2.69
CA GLN A 224 4.08 14.07 3.21
C GLN A 224 3.94 15.46 2.58
N GLY A 225 3.30 15.57 1.41
CA GLY A 225 3.13 16.83 0.70
C GLY A 225 4.47 17.52 0.42
N SER A 226 4.46 18.86 0.41
CA SER A 226 5.66 19.69 0.22
C SER A 226 6.32 20.13 1.54
N SER A 227 5.64 19.99 2.67
CA SER A 227 6.15 20.32 4.01
C SER A 227 5.46 19.48 5.07
N LEU A 228 6.23 18.85 5.93
CA LEU A 228 5.73 18.04 7.05
C LEU A 228 5.11 18.88 8.17
N SER A 229 5.49 20.14 8.29
CA SER A 229 4.90 21.07 9.29
C SER A 229 3.49 21.53 8.91
N SER A 230 3.02 21.20 7.71
CA SER A 230 1.64 21.50 7.29
C SER A 230 0.63 20.72 8.15
N PRO A 231 -0.51 21.35 8.51
CA PRO A 231 -1.59 20.68 9.22
C PRO A 231 -2.37 19.67 8.35
N GLU A 232 -1.96 19.47 7.11
CA GLU A 232 -2.60 18.56 6.14
C GLU A 232 -1.72 17.35 5.80
N THR A 233 -0.54 17.21 6.43
CA THR A 233 0.44 16.17 6.11
C THR A 233 0.80 15.35 7.34
N VAL A 234 1.25 14.14 7.10
CA VAL A 234 1.78 13.21 8.10
C VAL A 234 3.13 12.67 7.66
N ALA A 235 3.96 12.26 8.60
CA ALA A 235 5.15 11.48 8.28
C ALA A 235 4.73 10.11 7.74
N ALA A 236 5.32 9.69 6.63
CA ALA A 236 5.12 8.37 6.04
C ALA A 236 6.12 7.36 6.58
N THR A 237 5.72 6.08 6.59
CA THR A 237 6.60 4.94 6.91
C THR A 237 6.55 3.94 5.77
N ALA A 238 7.65 3.77 5.05
CA ALA A 238 7.77 2.68 4.08
C ALA A 238 7.92 1.35 4.82
N LYS A 239 7.10 0.34 4.46
CA LYS A 239 7.11 -0.96 5.14
C LYS A 239 6.84 -2.11 4.18
N HIS A 240 7.33 -3.33 4.46
CA HIS A 240 8.19 -3.74 5.57
C HIS A 240 9.57 -4.09 5.02
N PHE A 241 10.57 -3.39 5.44
CA PHE A 241 11.93 -3.51 4.93
C PHE A 241 12.63 -4.75 5.49
N LEU A 242 12.93 -5.80 4.74
CA LEU A 242 12.93 -5.99 3.29
C LEU A 242 12.48 -7.43 2.98
N ALA A 243 11.83 -7.65 1.82
CA ALA A 243 11.43 -8.97 1.32
C ALA A 243 10.46 -9.77 2.21
N TYR A 244 9.58 -9.10 2.95
CA TYR A 244 8.59 -9.71 3.84
C TYR A 244 7.48 -10.46 3.09
N SER A 245 7.16 -10.02 1.88
CA SER A 245 6.05 -10.54 1.07
C SER A 245 6.36 -11.83 0.29
N LEU A 246 7.50 -12.49 0.57
CA LEU A 246 7.87 -13.75 -0.08
C LEU A 246 8.15 -14.86 0.96
N PRO A 247 7.32 -15.04 2.00
CA PRO A 247 7.57 -16.12 2.96
C PRO A 247 7.50 -17.48 2.26
N THR A 248 8.49 -18.33 2.50
CA THR A 248 8.60 -19.66 1.87
C THR A 248 7.40 -20.55 2.18
N SER A 249 6.84 -20.42 3.37
CA SER A 249 5.63 -21.14 3.81
C SER A 249 4.33 -20.52 3.29
N GLY A 250 4.34 -19.28 2.77
CA GLY A 250 3.16 -18.47 2.53
C GLY A 250 2.58 -17.83 3.79
N HIS A 251 3.08 -18.15 4.97
CA HIS A 251 2.57 -17.66 6.25
C HIS A 251 3.26 -16.35 6.66
N ASP A 252 2.49 -15.48 7.29
CA ASP A 252 2.97 -14.24 7.85
C ASP A 252 4.00 -14.45 8.97
N ARG A 253 4.97 -13.55 9.10
CA ARG A 253 6.04 -13.56 10.11
C ARG A 253 6.94 -14.80 10.06
N THR A 254 7.11 -15.38 8.87
CA THR A 254 7.97 -16.54 8.64
C THR A 254 9.09 -16.23 7.65
N GLN A 255 10.02 -17.18 7.52
CA GLN A 255 11.25 -17.03 6.77
C GLN A 255 11.02 -16.86 5.26
N THR A 256 11.75 -15.90 4.69
CA THR A 256 11.97 -15.75 3.24
C THR A 256 13.37 -16.29 2.89
N LEU A 257 13.42 -17.13 1.84
CA LEU A 257 14.65 -17.65 1.27
C LEU A 257 14.82 -17.13 -0.15
N LEU A 258 15.84 -16.31 -0.40
CA LEU A 258 16.13 -15.77 -1.73
C LEU A 258 17.61 -15.41 -1.88
N PRO A 259 18.16 -15.47 -3.13
CA PRO A 259 19.49 -14.97 -3.42
C PRO A 259 19.59 -13.44 -3.19
N GLU A 260 20.78 -12.95 -2.92
CA GLU A 260 21.08 -11.51 -2.84
C GLU A 260 20.68 -10.77 -4.13
N HIS A 261 20.87 -11.42 -5.29
CA HIS A 261 20.44 -10.93 -6.57
C HIS A 261 18.92 -10.59 -6.58
N ASP A 262 18.08 -11.54 -6.18
CA ASP A 262 16.62 -11.34 -6.20
C ASP A 262 16.17 -10.33 -5.17
N LEU A 263 16.84 -10.27 -4.02
CA LEU A 263 16.61 -9.26 -2.99
C LEU A 263 16.77 -7.85 -3.58
N ARG A 264 17.86 -7.62 -4.29
CA ARG A 264 18.20 -6.32 -4.90
C ARG A 264 17.38 -6.03 -6.14
N GLU A 265 17.06 -7.03 -6.94
CA GLU A 265 16.36 -6.87 -8.21
C GLU A 265 14.86 -6.61 -8.05
N TYR A 266 14.20 -7.26 -7.07
CA TYR A 266 12.75 -7.24 -6.94
C TYR A 266 12.24 -6.51 -5.69
N PHE A 267 12.95 -6.57 -4.58
CA PHE A 267 12.42 -6.08 -3.31
C PHE A 267 13.01 -4.75 -2.86
N LEU A 268 14.25 -4.44 -3.23
CA LEU A 268 14.92 -3.20 -2.86
C LEU A 268 14.41 -1.95 -3.61
N PRO A 269 14.10 -1.98 -4.93
CA PRO A 269 13.83 -0.76 -5.68
C PRO A 269 12.64 0.09 -5.20
N PRO A 270 11.52 -0.46 -4.68
CA PRO A 270 10.45 0.36 -4.09
C PRO A 270 10.93 1.17 -2.88
N PHE A 271 11.81 0.60 -2.05
CA PHE A 271 12.37 1.29 -0.88
C PHE A 271 13.42 2.33 -1.28
N THR A 272 14.22 2.07 -2.32
CA THR A 272 15.09 3.10 -2.91
C THR A 272 14.27 4.30 -3.37
N THR A 273 13.17 4.05 -4.08
CA THR A 273 12.24 5.11 -4.46
C THR A 273 11.68 5.86 -3.25
N ALA A 274 11.34 5.14 -2.16
CA ALA A 274 10.84 5.78 -0.94
C ALA A 274 11.90 6.69 -0.28
N VAL A 275 13.15 6.25 -0.22
CA VAL A 275 14.27 7.05 0.30
C VAL A 275 14.49 8.30 -0.57
N ASP A 276 14.49 8.15 -1.91
CA ASP A 276 14.61 9.25 -2.86
C ASP A 276 13.45 10.28 -2.73
N GLN A 277 12.26 9.84 -2.30
CA GLN A 277 11.12 10.71 -1.99
C GLN A 277 11.15 11.30 -0.58
N GLY A 278 12.20 11.08 0.19
CA GLY A 278 12.39 11.65 1.53
C GLY A 278 11.45 11.07 2.59
N VAL A 279 11.14 9.76 2.51
CA VAL A 279 10.32 9.10 3.52
C VAL A 279 10.92 9.26 4.93
N GLN A 280 10.09 9.56 5.93
CA GLN A 280 10.57 9.90 7.27
C GLN A 280 10.91 8.69 8.13
N ALA A 281 10.27 7.56 7.88
CA ALA A 281 10.52 6.34 8.63
C ALA A 281 10.50 5.10 7.72
N ILE A 282 11.20 4.07 8.16
CA ILE A 282 11.14 2.73 7.58
C ILE A 282 10.85 1.74 8.70
N MET A 283 9.80 0.92 8.52
CA MET A 283 9.45 -0.18 9.43
C MET A 283 10.05 -1.48 8.93
N VAL A 284 10.65 -2.24 9.85
CA VAL A 284 11.42 -3.45 9.54
C VAL A 284 10.48 -4.64 9.30
N ASN A 285 10.87 -5.56 8.43
CA ASN A 285 10.23 -6.84 8.18
C ASN A 285 10.22 -7.71 9.46
N SER A 286 9.04 -8.21 9.83
CA SER A 286 8.83 -9.06 11.01
C SER A 286 9.32 -10.51 10.88
N GLY A 287 9.84 -10.90 9.73
CA GLY A 287 10.33 -12.25 9.46
C GLY A 287 11.85 -12.34 9.42
N GLU A 288 12.29 -13.44 8.87
CA GLU A 288 13.70 -13.76 8.62
C GLU A 288 14.00 -13.69 7.13
N VAL A 289 15.19 -13.22 6.79
CA VAL A 289 15.74 -13.33 5.43
C VAL A 289 16.96 -14.23 5.48
N ASN A 290 16.90 -15.35 4.75
CA ASN A 290 17.99 -16.34 4.68
C ASN A 290 18.47 -16.81 6.08
N GLY A 291 17.52 -17.03 7.00
CA GLY A 291 17.78 -17.55 8.34
C GLY A 291 18.16 -16.50 9.38
N VAL A 292 18.21 -15.21 9.02
CA VAL A 292 18.52 -14.12 9.96
C VAL A 292 17.29 -13.24 10.13
N PRO A 293 16.75 -13.06 11.36
CA PRO A 293 15.71 -12.08 11.62
C PRO A 293 16.16 -10.70 11.19
N VAL A 294 15.34 -9.97 10.44
CA VAL A 294 15.77 -8.68 9.90
C VAL A 294 16.10 -7.68 11.00
N HIS A 295 15.40 -7.74 12.14
CA HIS A 295 15.68 -6.93 13.34
C HIS A 295 17.05 -7.24 13.99
N ALA A 296 17.72 -8.33 13.60
CA ALA A 296 19.05 -8.69 14.04
C ALA A 296 20.11 -8.54 12.93
N SER A 297 19.73 -8.06 11.75
CA SER A 297 20.61 -8.04 10.58
C SER A 297 21.30 -6.69 10.39
N HIS A 298 22.51 -6.55 10.91
CA HIS A 298 23.37 -5.39 10.64
C HIS A 298 23.55 -5.18 9.12
N LYS A 299 23.74 -6.28 8.35
CA LYS A 299 23.88 -6.24 6.88
C LYS A 299 22.69 -5.54 6.20
N ILE A 300 21.45 -5.79 6.67
CA ILE A 300 20.25 -5.21 6.03
C ILE A 300 19.99 -3.80 6.56
N LEU A 301 20.07 -3.57 7.89
CA LEU A 301 19.66 -2.31 8.49
C LEU A 301 20.77 -1.26 8.48
N SER A 302 22.03 -1.65 8.68
CA SER A 302 23.17 -0.73 8.69
C SER A 302 23.83 -0.67 7.33
N ASP A 303 24.42 -1.79 6.84
CA ASP A 303 25.23 -1.74 5.62
C ASP A 303 24.38 -1.37 4.40
N LEU A 304 23.22 -2.02 4.20
CA LEU A 304 22.37 -1.76 3.04
C LEU A 304 21.55 -0.48 3.22
N LEU A 305 20.75 -0.36 4.29
CA LEU A 305 19.80 0.73 4.43
C LEU A 305 20.48 2.06 4.79
N ARG A 306 21.37 2.06 5.80
CA ARG A 306 22.06 3.29 6.22
C ARG A 306 23.21 3.69 5.30
N GLU A 307 24.12 2.74 4.99
CA GLU A 307 25.36 3.10 4.29
C GLU A 307 25.19 3.12 2.78
N GLU A 308 24.57 2.10 2.18
CA GLU A 308 24.39 2.05 0.72
C GLU A 308 23.26 2.98 0.25
N MET A 309 22.07 2.86 0.83
CA MET A 309 20.90 3.66 0.43
C MET A 309 20.87 5.07 1.03
N LYS A 310 21.76 5.38 2.01
CA LYS A 310 21.87 6.69 2.67
C LYS A 310 20.58 7.14 3.37
N PHE A 311 19.79 6.21 3.89
CA PHE A 311 18.59 6.55 4.63
C PHE A 311 18.94 7.16 6.00
N ASP A 312 18.50 8.39 6.26
CA ASP A 312 18.75 9.12 7.53
C ASP A 312 17.48 9.35 8.37
N GLY A 313 16.34 8.76 8.00
CA GLY A 313 15.11 8.79 8.80
C GLY A 313 15.10 7.74 9.92
N VAL A 314 13.97 7.59 10.60
CA VAL A 314 13.78 6.68 11.73
C VAL A 314 13.60 5.23 11.26
N ILE A 315 14.41 4.30 11.76
CA ILE A 315 14.14 2.85 11.63
C ILE A 315 13.32 2.40 12.84
N VAL A 316 12.07 2.03 12.61
CA VAL A 316 11.16 1.53 13.64
C VAL A 316 10.99 0.02 13.52
N SER A 317 11.00 -0.70 14.66
CA SER A 317 10.66 -2.12 14.65
C SER A 317 9.19 -2.35 14.33
N ASP A 318 8.81 -3.56 13.92
CA ASP A 318 7.42 -3.98 13.92
C ASP A 318 7.03 -4.52 15.32
N TRP A 319 5.80 -5.00 15.47
CA TRP A 319 5.11 -5.36 16.71
C TRP A 319 5.83 -6.44 17.52
N GLU A 320 6.38 -6.08 18.67
CA GLU A 320 7.14 -6.94 19.61
C GLU A 320 8.40 -7.61 19.01
N ASP A 321 8.88 -7.21 17.83
CA ASP A 321 9.86 -8.00 17.09
C ASP A 321 11.25 -8.00 17.75
N VAL A 322 11.62 -6.97 18.51
CA VAL A 322 12.83 -7.03 19.33
C VAL A 322 12.71 -8.13 20.39
N LYS A 323 11.54 -8.27 21.02
CA LYS A 323 11.27 -9.34 22.01
C LYS A 323 11.23 -10.72 21.36
N LYS A 324 10.76 -10.78 20.10
CA LYS A 324 10.70 -12.03 19.32
C LYS A 324 12.08 -12.57 18.96
N LEU A 325 13.14 -11.78 18.95
CA LEU A 325 14.51 -12.30 18.81
C LEU A 325 14.84 -13.35 19.87
N HIS A 326 14.29 -13.19 21.10
CA HIS A 326 14.39 -14.18 22.16
C HIS A 326 13.28 -15.23 22.08
N ASN A 327 12.01 -14.80 22.08
CA ASN A 327 10.87 -15.68 22.31
C ASN A 327 10.50 -16.57 21.12
N LEU A 328 10.72 -16.07 19.88
CA LEU A 328 10.33 -16.74 18.63
C LEU A 328 11.54 -17.23 17.83
N HIS A 329 12.40 -16.30 17.42
CA HIS A 329 13.53 -16.60 16.54
C HIS A 329 14.70 -17.29 17.23
N ARG A 330 14.78 -17.24 18.58
CA ARG A 330 15.80 -17.91 19.39
C ARG A 330 17.25 -17.53 19.08
N VAL A 331 17.49 -16.31 18.57
CA VAL A 331 18.82 -15.79 18.27
C VAL A 331 19.42 -14.99 19.43
N ALA A 332 18.63 -14.70 20.46
CA ALA A 332 19.06 -14.07 21.71
C ALA A 332 18.73 -14.97 22.92
N PRO A 333 19.68 -15.22 23.85
CA PRO A 333 19.44 -16.07 25.01
C PRO A 333 18.49 -15.45 26.05
N ASP A 334 18.37 -14.12 26.05
CA ASP A 334 17.46 -13.38 26.94
C ASP A 334 17.02 -12.05 26.30
N LEU A 335 16.08 -11.33 26.95
CA LEU A 335 15.55 -10.08 26.46
C LEU A 335 16.59 -8.93 26.45
N LYS A 336 17.59 -8.95 27.32
CA LYS A 336 18.65 -7.92 27.34
C LYS A 336 19.53 -8.07 26.09
N GLU A 337 19.92 -9.28 25.76
CA GLU A 337 20.69 -9.57 24.55
C GLU A 337 19.88 -9.29 23.28
N ALA A 338 18.56 -9.57 23.27
CA ALA A 338 17.68 -9.20 22.17
C ALA A 338 17.67 -7.67 21.90
N VAL A 339 17.65 -6.86 22.97
CA VAL A 339 17.75 -5.40 22.86
C VAL A 339 19.12 -4.97 22.30
N ARG A 340 20.21 -5.57 22.80
CA ARG A 340 21.56 -5.28 22.30
C ARG A 340 21.65 -5.54 20.80
N ILE A 341 21.28 -6.76 20.38
CA ILE A 341 21.34 -7.16 18.96
C ILE A 341 20.55 -6.21 18.07
N ALA A 342 19.33 -5.85 18.45
CA ALA A 342 18.47 -4.99 17.65
C ALA A 342 19.02 -3.55 17.53
N VAL A 343 19.53 -2.99 18.63
CA VAL A 343 20.11 -1.64 18.65
C VAL A 343 21.41 -1.59 17.84
N ASP A 344 22.26 -2.61 17.97
CA ASP A 344 23.49 -2.73 17.19
C ASP A 344 23.21 -2.94 15.69
N ALA A 345 22.12 -3.65 15.36
CA ALA A 345 21.70 -3.83 13.97
C ALA A 345 21.21 -2.53 13.31
N GLY A 346 20.75 -1.53 14.08
CA GLY A 346 20.35 -0.24 13.54
C GLY A 346 18.96 0.26 13.94
N ILE A 347 18.21 -0.44 14.79
CA ILE A 347 16.87 0.00 15.26
C ILE A 347 16.98 1.29 16.05
N ASP A 348 16.18 2.31 15.67
CA ASP A 348 16.10 3.59 16.38
C ASP A 348 14.92 3.65 17.35
N MET A 349 13.76 3.06 17.01
CA MET A 349 12.60 3.03 17.85
C MET A 349 12.04 1.61 17.93
N CYS A 350 11.81 1.13 19.15
CA CYS A 350 11.24 -0.17 19.41
C CYS A 350 9.75 -0.07 19.68
N MET A 351 8.95 -0.77 18.88
CA MET A 351 7.53 -1.02 19.15
C MET A 351 7.43 -2.10 20.24
N ALA A 352 7.44 -1.64 21.51
CA ALA A 352 7.32 -2.46 22.72
C ALA A 352 5.91 -2.24 23.32
N PRO A 353 4.84 -2.82 22.72
CA PRO A 353 3.49 -2.35 22.87
C PRO A 353 2.93 -2.39 24.30
N TYR A 354 3.44 -3.29 25.16
CA TYR A 354 2.79 -3.59 26.43
C TYR A 354 3.61 -3.29 27.69
N ASP A 355 4.94 -3.10 27.53
CA ASP A 355 5.83 -2.98 28.70
C ASP A 355 7.09 -2.15 28.43
N PHE A 356 7.94 -1.99 29.43
CA PHE A 356 9.17 -1.19 29.37
C PHE A 356 10.43 -2.04 29.29
N HIS A 357 10.34 -3.32 28.88
CA HIS A 357 11.51 -4.21 28.83
C HIS A 357 12.64 -3.63 27.96
N PHE A 358 12.29 -2.97 26.83
CA PHE A 358 13.26 -2.39 25.91
C PHE A 358 14.06 -1.28 26.59
N SER A 359 13.41 -0.21 27.06
CA SER A 359 14.11 0.92 27.71
C SER A 359 14.87 0.50 28.95
N ASN A 360 14.28 -0.37 29.80
CA ASN A 360 14.95 -0.86 31.01
C ASN A 360 16.22 -1.64 30.72
N ASN A 361 16.23 -2.51 29.70
CA ASN A 361 17.43 -3.28 29.30
C ASN A 361 18.43 -2.39 28.55
N LEU A 362 17.99 -1.45 27.72
CA LEU A 362 18.88 -0.51 27.04
C LEU A 362 19.66 0.35 28.02
N ILE A 363 19.00 0.89 29.06
CA ILE A 363 19.67 1.64 30.13
C ILE A 363 20.75 0.78 30.84
N LYS A 364 20.46 -0.50 31.12
CA LYS A 364 21.45 -1.41 31.72
C LYS A 364 22.65 -1.62 30.81
N LEU A 365 22.39 -1.89 29.50
CA LEU A 365 23.45 -2.12 28.51
C LEU A 365 24.41 -0.92 28.38
N VAL A 366 23.88 0.31 28.42
CA VAL A 366 24.71 1.52 28.38
C VAL A 366 25.50 1.69 29.67
N ARG A 367 24.88 1.47 30.84
CA ARG A 367 25.56 1.57 32.14
C ARG A 367 26.67 0.51 32.31
N GLU A 368 26.50 -0.66 31.70
CA GLU A 368 27.48 -1.74 31.64
C GLU A 368 28.57 -1.47 30.58
N GLY A 369 28.47 -0.43 29.77
CA GLY A 369 29.40 -0.10 28.69
C GLY A 369 29.33 -1.04 27.48
N VAL A 370 28.25 -1.84 27.36
CA VAL A 370 28.04 -2.78 26.26
C VAL A 370 27.51 -2.06 25.02
N VAL A 371 26.61 -1.08 25.20
CA VAL A 371 26.16 -0.19 24.15
C VAL A 371 26.64 1.22 24.44
N ALA A 372 27.25 1.87 23.46
CA ALA A 372 27.72 3.24 23.60
C ALA A 372 26.52 4.22 23.68
N GLU A 373 26.60 5.21 24.60
CA GLU A 373 25.52 6.23 24.69
C GLU A 373 25.40 7.03 23.40
N SER A 374 26.48 7.20 22.62
CA SER A 374 26.47 7.85 21.32
C SER A 374 25.53 7.13 20.30
N ARG A 375 25.37 5.80 20.42
CA ARG A 375 24.42 5.06 19.58
C ARG A 375 22.96 5.46 19.89
N LEU A 376 22.66 5.74 21.16
CA LEU A 376 21.35 6.28 21.54
C LEU A 376 21.20 7.71 21.01
N ASP A 377 22.27 8.52 21.08
CA ASP A 377 22.27 9.90 20.60
C ASP A 377 21.92 9.96 19.10
N GLU A 378 22.44 9.05 18.28
CA GLU A 378 22.09 8.92 16.87
C GLU A 378 20.60 8.64 16.67
N SER A 379 20.05 7.64 17.36
CA SER A 379 18.63 7.27 17.27
C SER A 379 17.72 8.39 17.73
N VAL A 380 18.03 8.98 18.88
CA VAL A 380 17.21 10.07 19.45
C VAL A 380 17.29 11.31 18.57
N SER A 381 18.44 11.61 17.96
CA SER A 381 18.57 12.72 17.00
C SER A 381 17.60 12.56 15.84
N ARG A 382 17.48 11.37 15.23
CA ARG A 382 16.54 11.09 14.15
C ARG A 382 15.08 11.25 14.59
N ILE A 383 14.74 10.73 15.77
CA ILE A 383 13.40 10.85 16.35
C ILE A 383 13.04 12.31 16.64
N LEU A 384 13.94 13.08 17.22
CA LEU A 384 13.74 14.50 17.51
C LEU A 384 13.65 15.33 16.23
N ARG A 385 14.49 15.04 15.22
CA ARG A 385 14.43 15.68 13.89
C ARG A 385 13.05 15.51 13.28
N MET A 386 12.50 14.29 13.28
CA MET A 386 11.16 14.00 12.79
C MET A 386 10.08 14.78 13.56
N LYS A 387 10.18 14.87 14.90
CA LYS A 387 9.25 15.65 15.73
C LYS A 387 9.31 17.16 15.41
N PHE A 388 10.51 17.72 15.20
CA PHE A 388 10.68 19.13 14.81
C PHE A 388 10.14 19.37 13.39
N SER A 389 10.45 18.51 12.45
CA SER A 389 9.95 18.63 11.05
C SER A 389 8.43 18.57 10.97
N LEU A 390 7.78 17.82 11.85
CA LEU A 390 6.32 17.76 11.98
C LEU A 390 5.71 18.98 12.70
N GLY A 391 6.53 19.90 13.21
CA GLY A 391 6.09 21.09 13.96
C GLY A 391 5.47 20.77 15.32
N LEU A 392 5.77 19.60 15.91
CA LEU A 392 5.14 19.17 17.17
C LEU A 392 5.57 20.00 18.38
N PHE A 393 6.74 20.62 18.36
CA PHE A 393 7.20 21.49 19.43
C PHE A 393 6.47 22.83 19.44
N GLU A 394 6.07 23.33 18.29
CA GLU A 394 5.32 24.56 18.12
C GLU A 394 3.82 24.32 18.31
N ASN A 395 3.32 23.22 17.77
CA ASN A 395 1.91 22.84 17.75
C ASN A 395 1.73 21.36 18.07
N PRO A 396 1.89 20.95 19.35
CA PRO A 396 1.75 19.55 19.76
C PRO A 396 0.34 19.00 19.53
N VAL A 397 -0.65 19.89 19.52
CA VAL A 397 -2.06 19.61 19.19
C VAL A 397 -2.50 20.59 18.12
N LEU A 398 -3.18 20.12 17.09
CA LEU A 398 -3.75 21.01 16.08
C LEU A 398 -4.85 21.89 16.67
N PRO A 399 -4.96 23.16 16.25
CA PRO A 399 -6.06 24.03 16.70
C PRO A 399 -7.42 23.41 16.38
N ALA A 400 -8.36 23.53 17.31
CA ALA A 400 -9.75 23.06 17.15
C ALA A 400 -10.51 23.69 15.96
N SER A 401 -9.92 24.68 15.29
CA SER A 401 -10.44 25.36 14.11
C SER A 401 -10.23 24.58 12.79
N THR A 402 -9.73 23.35 12.83
CA THR A 402 -9.60 22.47 11.66
C THR A 402 -10.82 21.53 11.44
N PRO A 403 -12.02 21.79 12.04
CA PRO A 403 -13.21 20.95 11.85
C PRO A 403 -13.71 21.02 10.40
N GLY A 404 -14.25 19.91 9.90
CA GLY A 404 -14.94 19.87 8.61
C GLY A 404 -14.12 19.30 7.44
N LYS A 405 -12.88 18.85 7.68
CA LYS A 405 -12.05 18.23 6.62
C LYS A 405 -12.19 16.70 6.58
N ILE A 406 -12.64 16.04 7.66
CA ILE A 406 -12.81 14.58 7.74
C ILE A 406 -14.15 14.20 7.11
N GLY A 407 -14.16 13.16 6.27
CA GLY A 407 -15.36 12.65 5.60
C GLY A 407 -16.00 13.63 4.62
N SER A 408 -15.22 14.52 4.00
CA SER A 408 -15.73 15.54 3.08
C SER A 408 -16.34 14.93 1.82
N GLU A 409 -17.24 15.69 1.15
CA GLU A 409 -17.83 15.26 -0.14
C GLU A 409 -16.76 15.01 -1.20
N GLU A 410 -15.68 15.79 -1.22
CA GLU A 410 -14.56 15.60 -2.16
C GLU A 410 -13.78 14.31 -1.84
N ALA A 411 -13.55 14.00 -0.56
CA ALA A 411 -12.97 12.74 -0.13
C ALA A 411 -13.85 11.54 -0.55
N SER A 412 -15.16 11.64 -0.34
CA SER A 412 -16.13 10.63 -0.77
C SER A 412 -16.14 10.44 -2.30
N LYS A 413 -16.08 11.52 -3.09
CA LYS A 413 -15.94 11.46 -4.56
C LYS A 413 -14.63 10.78 -4.98
N THR A 414 -13.54 11.06 -4.29
CA THR A 414 -12.24 10.43 -4.55
C THR A 414 -12.30 8.94 -4.24
N SER A 415 -12.91 8.53 -3.13
CA SER A 415 -13.09 7.13 -2.75
C SER A 415 -13.98 6.38 -3.76
N LEU A 416 -15.11 6.96 -4.18
CA LEU A 416 -15.96 6.37 -5.23
C LEU A 416 -15.20 6.21 -6.56
N GLN A 417 -14.40 7.21 -6.96
CA GLN A 417 -13.60 7.11 -8.18
C GLN A 417 -12.55 6.00 -8.06
N ALA A 418 -11.91 5.86 -6.91
CA ALA A 418 -10.96 4.78 -6.64
C ALA A 418 -11.65 3.41 -6.69
N ALA A 419 -12.81 3.26 -6.07
CA ALA A 419 -13.60 2.03 -6.11
C ALA A 419 -13.98 1.65 -7.55
N ARG A 420 -14.47 2.61 -8.37
CA ARG A 420 -14.81 2.38 -9.78
C ARG A 420 -13.61 1.88 -10.59
N GLU A 421 -12.46 2.57 -10.49
CA GLU A 421 -11.27 2.25 -11.29
C GLU A 421 -10.54 0.99 -10.80
N SER A 422 -10.78 0.54 -9.55
CA SER A 422 -10.18 -0.69 -9.01
C SER A 422 -10.87 -1.97 -9.48
N LEU A 423 -12.12 -1.91 -9.93
CA LEU A 423 -12.85 -3.09 -10.40
C LEU A 423 -12.30 -3.59 -11.72
N VAL A 424 -11.99 -4.89 -11.79
CA VAL A 424 -11.44 -5.53 -12.99
C VAL A 424 -12.45 -6.50 -13.60
N LEU A 425 -12.92 -6.22 -14.80
CA LEU A 425 -13.77 -7.16 -15.56
C LEU A 425 -12.89 -8.22 -16.19
N LEU A 426 -12.94 -9.45 -15.66
CA LEU A 426 -12.09 -10.57 -16.10
C LEU A 426 -12.69 -11.34 -17.28
N LYS A 427 -14.01 -11.48 -17.31
CA LYS A 427 -14.74 -12.24 -18.33
C LYS A 427 -16.08 -11.55 -18.61
N ASN A 428 -16.51 -11.53 -19.88
CA ASN A 428 -17.85 -11.10 -20.29
C ASN A 428 -18.25 -11.75 -21.60
N GLU A 429 -19.20 -12.64 -21.56
CA GLU A 429 -19.78 -13.32 -22.73
C GLU A 429 -21.00 -12.55 -23.30
N GLY A 430 -20.96 -11.23 -23.23
CA GLY A 430 -21.99 -10.35 -23.76
C GLY A 430 -23.20 -10.15 -22.83
N VAL A 431 -23.11 -10.57 -21.57
CA VAL A 431 -24.20 -10.39 -20.59
C VAL A 431 -24.11 -9.06 -19.84
N LEU A 432 -22.96 -8.39 -19.92
CA LEU A 432 -22.75 -7.07 -19.33
C LEU A 432 -22.47 -6.02 -20.42
N PRO A 433 -22.93 -4.77 -20.25
CA PRO A 433 -23.74 -4.28 -19.13
C PRO A 433 -25.16 -4.81 -19.15
N LEU A 434 -25.77 -4.93 -17.95
CA LEU A 434 -27.18 -5.32 -17.81
C LEU A 434 -28.10 -4.31 -18.47
N GLU A 435 -29.05 -4.79 -19.27
CA GLU A 435 -30.04 -3.95 -19.94
C GLU A 435 -31.41 -4.01 -19.23
N GLY A 436 -32.05 -2.86 -19.10
CA GLY A 436 -33.40 -2.77 -18.52
C GLY A 436 -33.45 -2.98 -17.00
N LYS A 437 -34.66 -3.23 -16.49
CA LYS A 437 -34.95 -3.47 -15.06
C LYS A 437 -35.44 -4.88 -14.79
N GLY A 438 -34.74 -5.88 -15.30
CA GLY A 438 -35.05 -7.29 -15.02
C GLY A 438 -34.82 -7.66 -13.56
N GLN A 439 -35.39 -8.80 -13.13
CA GLN A 439 -35.19 -9.34 -11.78
C GLN A 439 -33.76 -9.84 -11.59
N ILE A 440 -33.05 -9.31 -10.61
CA ILE A 440 -31.68 -9.71 -10.28
C ILE A 440 -31.70 -10.47 -8.95
N LEU A 441 -31.18 -11.70 -8.95
CA LEU A 441 -30.84 -12.37 -7.68
C LEU A 441 -29.45 -11.98 -7.26
N LEU A 442 -29.31 -11.43 -6.05
CA LEU A 442 -28.02 -11.28 -5.34
C LEU A 442 -27.87 -12.44 -4.35
N THR A 443 -26.74 -13.13 -4.39
CA THR A 443 -26.47 -14.25 -3.48
C THR A 443 -24.97 -14.40 -3.20
N GLY A 444 -24.64 -15.14 -2.12
CA GLY A 444 -23.27 -15.34 -1.65
C GLY A 444 -22.89 -14.45 -0.46
N PRO A 445 -21.80 -14.79 0.27
CA PRO A 445 -21.43 -14.16 1.54
C PRO A 445 -21.08 -12.67 1.43
N GLY A 446 -20.62 -12.22 0.28
CA GLY A 446 -20.23 -10.82 0.06
C GLY A 446 -21.38 -9.87 -0.22
N CYS A 447 -22.63 -10.36 -0.53
CA CYS A 447 -23.71 -9.49 -0.95
C CYS A 447 -24.17 -8.50 0.12
N HIS A 448 -24.22 -8.94 1.38
CA HIS A 448 -24.73 -8.15 2.48
C HIS A 448 -23.73 -8.13 3.64
N SER A 449 -22.53 -7.65 3.34
CA SER A 449 -21.43 -7.53 4.30
C SER A 449 -20.61 -6.28 3.99
N LEU A 450 -20.49 -5.41 4.98
CA LEU A 450 -19.56 -4.27 4.95
C LEU A 450 -18.13 -4.77 5.14
N ALA A 451 -17.94 -5.76 6.01
CA ALA A 451 -16.64 -6.37 6.24
C ALA A 451 -16.00 -6.89 4.94
N ALA A 452 -16.77 -7.58 4.08
CA ALA A 452 -16.26 -8.07 2.80
C ALA A 452 -15.80 -6.95 1.84
N LEU A 453 -16.46 -5.79 1.87
CA LEU A 453 -16.12 -4.63 1.04
C LEU A 453 -14.87 -3.89 1.53
N HIS A 454 -14.72 -3.76 2.86
CA HIS A 454 -13.67 -2.93 3.45
C HIS A 454 -12.39 -3.72 3.74
N GLY A 455 -12.51 -4.98 4.17
CA GLY A 455 -11.37 -5.79 4.56
C GLY A 455 -10.80 -5.45 5.95
N SER A 456 -9.60 -5.94 6.19
CA SER A 456 -8.80 -5.61 7.38
C SER A 456 -8.34 -4.15 7.38
N TRP A 457 -7.77 -3.69 8.50
CA TRP A 457 -7.31 -2.31 8.66
C TRP A 457 -8.41 -1.29 8.33
N SER A 458 -9.63 -1.54 8.82
CA SER A 458 -10.77 -0.65 8.62
C SER A 458 -11.19 0.02 9.94
N TYR A 459 -12.34 -0.29 10.48
CA TYR A 459 -12.79 0.20 11.80
C TYR A 459 -12.30 -0.65 12.95
N THR A 460 -11.86 -1.87 12.66
CA THR A 460 -11.13 -2.78 13.54
C THR A 460 -9.94 -3.39 12.78
N TRP A 461 -8.96 -3.94 13.50
CA TRP A 461 -7.78 -4.55 12.90
C TRP A 461 -8.09 -5.61 11.84
N GLN A 462 -8.89 -6.63 12.19
CA GLN A 462 -9.24 -7.69 11.25
C GLN A 462 -10.40 -7.33 10.32
N GLY A 463 -11.16 -6.27 10.61
CA GLY A 463 -12.28 -5.82 9.80
C GLY A 463 -13.48 -6.76 9.77
N THR A 464 -13.60 -7.68 10.72
CA THR A 464 -14.65 -8.73 10.72
C THR A 464 -15.90 -8.38 11.51
N ASP A 465 -15.85 -7.35 12.34
CA ASP A 465 -16.96 -6.93 13.18
C ASP A 465 -17.90 -6.00 12.43
N GLU A 466 -19.04 -6.51 11.97
CA GLU A 466 -20.06 -5.74 11.24
C GLU A 466 -20.66 -4.61 12.09
N ALA A 467 -20.67 -4.71 13.42
CA ALA A 467 -21.22 -3.68 14.31
C ALA A 467 -20.30 -2.46 14.45
N ALA A 468 -19.02 -2.61 14.14
CA ALA A 468 -18.05 -1.51 14.19
C ALA A 468 -18.20 -0.50 13.04
N TYR A 469 -18.91 -0.89 11.96
CA TYR A 469 -19.06 -0.04 10.78
C TYR A 469 -20.15 1.03 10.97
N PRO A 470 -19.92 2.27 10.50
CA PRO A 470 -20.94 3.32 10.51
C PRO A 470 -22.23 2.92 9.77
N GLU A 471 -23.39 3.28 10.32
CA GLU A 471 -24.71 2.92 9.79
C GLU A 471 -25.03 3.51 8.41
N ASN A 472 -24.35 4.58 8.01
CA ASN A 472 -24.52 5.25 6.72
C ASN A 472 -23.79 4.57 5.56
N LEU A 473 -23.02 3.52 5.82
CA LEU A 473 -22.34 2.74 4.77
C LEU A 473 -23.29 1.72 4.14
N GLU A 474 -23.12 1.49 2.84
CA GLU A 474 -23.98 0.61 2.05
C GLU A 474 -23.27 -0.69 1.69
N THR A 475 -23.95 -1.81 1.91
CA THR A 475 -23.56 -3.10 1.34
C THR A 475 -23.91 -3.18 -0.15
N ILE A 476 -23.42 -4.20 -0.86
CA ILE A 476 -23.79 -4.43 -2.27
C ILE A 476 -25.32 -4.54 -2.41
N LEU A 477 -25.98 -5.31 -1.53
CA LEU A 477 -27.44 -5.46 -1.55
C LEU A 477 -28.16 -4.12 -1.41
N GLN A 478 -27.72 -3.26 -0.49
CA GLN A 478 -28.33 -1.94 -0.31
C GLN A 478 -28.11 -1.03 -1.51
N SER A 479 -26.91 -1.00 -2.08
CA SER A 479 -26.62 -0.20 -3.28
C SER A 479 -27.45 -0.65 -4.49
N PHE A 480 -27.68 -1.96 -4.66
CA PHE A 480 -28.56 -2.47 -5.71
C PHE A 480 -30.04 -2.15 -5.46
N ASN A 481 -30.51 -2.27 -4.23
CA ASN A 481 -31.87 -1.86 -3.88
C ASN A 481 -32.12 -0.37 -4.21
N ASN A 482 -31.15 0.49 -3.88
CA ASN A 482 -31.25 1.92 -4.13
C ASN A 482 -31.17 2.28 -5.62
N GLY A 483 -30.31 1.58 -6.38
CA GLY A 483 -30.07 1.87 -7.80
C GLY A 483 -31.08 1.21 -8.75
N HIS A 484 -31.43 -0.05 -8.51
CA HIS A 484 -32.24 -0.87 -9.41
C HIS A 484 -33.74 -0.89 -9.04
N GLY A 485 -34.08 -0.52 -7.81
CA GLY A 485 -35.39 -0.64 -7.19
C GLY A 485 -35.54 -1.96 -6.43
N ARG A 486 -35.97 -1.87 -5.18
CA ARG A 486 -36.05 -3.02 -4.24
C ARG A 486 -36.96 -4.13 -4.78
N GLU A 487 -38.00 -3.80 -5.52
CA GLU A 487 -38.93 -4.73 -6.13
C GLU A 487 -38.31 -5.59 -7.23
N ASN A 488 -37.20 -5.17 -7.80
CA ASN A 488 -36.45 -5.87 -8.85
C ASN A 488 -35.26 -6.66 -8.30
N ILE A 489 -35.02 -6.62 -6.97
CA ILE A 489 -33.93 -7.33 -6.33
C ILE A 489 -34.44 -8.49 -5.50
N LEU A 490 -34.03 -9.68 -5.87
CA LEU A 490 -34.17 -10.90 -5.09
C LEU A 490 -32.90 -11.12 -4.29
N TRP A 491 -33.03 -11.59 -3.06
CA TRP A 491 -31.85 -11.90 -2.22
C TRP A 491 -31.98 -13.26 -1.56
N ALA A 492 -30.84 -13.95 -1.45
CA ALA A 492 -30.66 -15.19 -0.73
C ALA A 492 -29.23 -15.30 -0.21
N ARG A 493 -29.02 -15.83 0.99
CA ARG A 493 -27.67 -16.04 1.54
C ARG A 493 -26.85 -17.01 0.71
N GLY A 494 -27.41 -18.17 0.37
CA GLY A 494 -26.76 -19.22 -0.42
C GLY A 494 -25.65 -19.94 0.32
N ALA A 495 -24.53 -19.31 0.57
CA ALA A 495 -23.41 -19.81 1.35
C ALA A 495 -22.84 -18.72 2.28
N GLN A 496 -22.24 -19.13 3.40
CA GLN A 496 -21.68 -18.21 4.40
C GLN A 496 -20.25 -18.62 4.79
N TRP A 497 -19.54 -17.72 5.46
CA TRP A 497 -18.15 -17.98 5.93
C TRP A 497 -18.03 -19.05 7.01
N ASP A 498 -19.07 -19.26 7.80
CA ASP A 498 -19.15 -20.31 8.85
C ASP A 498 -19.41 -21.72 8.29
N GLY A 499 -19.47 -21.84 6.96
CA GLY A 499 -19.78 -23.09 6.25
C GLY A 499 -21.28 -23.36 6.09
N SER A 500 -22.16 -22.58 6.71
CA SER A 500 -23.61 -22.75 6.58
C SER A 500 -24.06 -22.46 5.14
N THR A 501 -25.14 -23.13 4.72
CA THR A 501 -25.69 -23.04 3.36
C THR A 501 -27.20 -22.99 3.36
N ASP A 502 -27.74 -22.26 2.37
CA ASP A 502 -29.18 -22.20 2.06
C ASP A 502 -29.38 -22.31 0.55
N PHE A 503 -28.84 -23.39 -0.01
CA PHE A 503 -28.82 -23.58 -1.48
C PHE A 503 -30.23 -23.68 -2.06
N GLU A 504 -31.13 -24.41 -1.43
CA GLU A 504 -32.47 -24.62 -1.98
C GLU A 504 -33.28 -23.31 -2.04
N TYR A 505 -33.15 -22.46 -1.04
CA TYR A 505 -33.75 -21.13 -1.07
C TYR A 505 -33.15 -20.27 -2.17
N ALA A 506 -31.82 -20.25 -2.29
CA ALA A 506 -31.13 -19.51 -3.37
C ALA A 506 -31.57 -20.00 -4.76
N LEU A 507 -31.66 -21.32 -4.98
CA LEU A 507 -32.13 -21.90 -6.24
C LEU A 507 -33.59 -21.55 -6.54
N ASN A 508 -34.47 -21.58 -5.52
CA ASN A 508 -35.87 -21.16 -5.69
C ASN A 508 -36.00 -19.69 -6.09
N ARG A 509 -35.17 -18.81 -5.48
CA ARG A 509 -35.12 -17.40 -5.86
C ARG A 509 -34.54 -17.23 -7.28
N ALA A 510 -33.53 -18.01 -7.66
CA ALA A 510 -32.92 -17.97 -8.99
C ALA A 510 -33.92 -18.30 -10.13
N ARG A 511 -34.90 -19.16 -9.88
CA ARG A 511 -35.95 -19.49 -10.88
C ARG A 511 -36.74 -18.24 -11.32
N ASN A 512 -36.93 -17.28 -10.41
CA ASN A 512 -37.66 -16.04 -10.64
C ASN A 512 -36.79 -14.86 -11.06
N ALA A 513 -35.47 -15.03 -11.13
CA ALA A 513 -34.53 -14.01 -11.58
C ALA A 513 -34.27 -14.11 -13.08
N ASP A 514 -34.03 -12.98 -13.73
CA ASP A 514 -33.53 -12.92 -15.11
C ASP A 514 -32.03 -13.06 -15.13
N THR A 515 -31.34 -12.57 -14.10
CA THR A 515 -29.87 -12.63 -13.93
C THR A 515 -29.53 -12.98 -12.49
N VAL A 516 -28.46 -13.75 -12.33
CA VAL A 516 -27.90 -14.11 -11.01
C VAL A 516 -26.55 -13.42 -10.85
N VAL A 517 -26.38 -12.67 -9.78
CA VAL A 517 -25.10 -12.09 -9.34
C VAL A 517 -24.68 -12.81 -8.06
N CYS A 518 -23.66 -13.65 -8.18
CA CYS A 518 -23.10 -14.42 -7.07
C CYS A 518 -21.81 -13.74 -6.58
N VAL A 519 -21.83 -13.25 -5.34
CA VAL A 519 -20.71 -12.54 -4.73
C VAL A 519 -20.00 -13.47 -3.77
N LEU A 520 -18.92 -14.09 -4.22
CA LEU A 520 -18.02 -14.87 -3.37
C LEU A 520 -17.09 -13.94 -2.60
N ALA A 521 -16.79 -14.30 -1.37
CA ALA A 521 -15.94 -13.47 -0.53
C ALA A 521 -15.03 -14.32 0.36
N GLU A 522 -13.77 -13.93 0.41
CA GLU A 522 -12.86 -14.35 1.47
C GLU A 522 -13.23 -13.59 2.76
N LYS A 523 -13.24 -14.30 3.91
CA LYS A 523 -13.43 -13.63 5.20
C LYS A 523 -12.27 -12.65 5.43
N PRO A 524 -12.53 -11.39 5.78
CA PRO A 524 -11.49 -10.43 6.06
C PRO A 524 -10.50 -10.93 7.10
N SER A 525 -9.23 -10.70 6.85
CA SER A 525 -8.15 -11.05 7.78
C SER A 525 -6.84 -10.43 7.31
N THR A 526 -5.92 -10.21 8.23
CA THR A 526 -4.55 -9.78 7.94
C THR A 526 -3.58 -10.41 8.92
N GLU A 527 -2.30 -10.33 8.63
CA GLU A 527 -1.21 -10.85 9.44
C GLU A 527 -1.39 -12.34 9.79
N THR A 528 -0.83 -12.82 10.91
CA THR A 528 -0.89 -14.23 11.32
C THR A 528 -2.31 -14.82 11.37
N PRO A 529 -3.36 -14.11 11.84
CA PRO A 529 -4.73 -14.62 11.76
C PRO A 529 -5.24 -14.87 10.34
N GLY A 530 -4.64 -14.25 9.34
CA GLY A 530 -4.97 -14.41 7.92
C GLY A 530 -4.22 -15.54 7.21
N ASN A 531 -3.42 -16.33 7.90
CA ASN A 531 -2.72 -17.48 7.32
C ASN A 531 -3.70 -18.55 6.84
N ILE A 532 -3.47 -19.08 5.66
CA ILE A 532 -4.29 -20.14 5.04
C ILE A 532 -3.40 -21.26 4.51
N PRO A 533 -3.89 -22.50 4.41
CA PRO A 533 -3.10 -23.62 3.94
C PRO A 533 -2.89 -23.59 2.42
N ASP A 534 -3.84 -23.06 1.66
CA ASP A 534 -3.80 -22.94 0.20
C ASP A 534 -4.75 -21.86 -0.32
N LEU A 535 -4.71 -21.59 -1.63
CA LEU A 535 -5.55 -20.59 -2.30
C LEU A 535 -6.97 -21.07 -2.64
N SER A 536 -7.37 -22.29 -2.27
CA SER A 536 -8.70 -22.80 -2.62
C SER A 536 -9.81 -21.94 -2.02
N MET A 537 -10.82 -21.63 -2.83
CA MET A 537 -12.05 -21.01 -2.34
C MET A 537 -12.81 -22.03 -1.47
N PRO A 538 -13.50 -21.64 -0.39
CA PRO A 538 -14.29 -22.55 0.42
C PRO A 538 -15.30 -23.36 -0.42
N ASP A 539 -15.39 -24.68 -0.20
CA ASP A 539 -16.19 -25.60 -1.03
C ASP A 539 -17.68 -25.23 -1.07
N ASN A 540 -18.25 -24.77 0.04
CA ASN A 540 -19.65 -24.33 0.07
C ASN A 540 -19.90 -23.16 -0.91
N GLN A 541 -18.94 -22.26 -1.11
CA GLN A 541 -19.05 -21.16 -2.06
C GLN A 541 -18.91 -21.68 -3.50
N LEU A 542 -17.97 -22.59 -3.78
CA LEU A 542 -17.83 -23.23 -5.08
C LEU A 542 -19.08 -24.03 -5.47
N ARG A 543 -19.67 -24.78 -4.54
CA ARG A 543 -20.91 -25.53 -4.72
C ARG A 543 -22.08 -24.61 -5.01
N LEU A 544 -22.17 -23.45 -4.38
CA LEU A 544 -23.21 -22.47 -4.68
C LEU A 544 -23.17 -22.08 -6.16
N VAL A 545 -21.99 -21.70 -6.70
CA VAL A 545 -21.85 -21.32 -8.11
C VAL A 545 -22.23 -22.48 -9.04
N ARG A 546 -21.74 -23.71 -8.79
CA ARG A 546 -22.08 -24.87 -9.61
C ARG A 546 -23.60 -25.15 -9.65
N ARG A 547 -24.29 -25.01 -8.51
CA ARG A 547 -25.73 -25.19 -8.42
C ARG A 547 -26.53 -24.07 -9.12
N LEU A 548 -26.03 -22.83 -9.12
CA LEU A 548 -26.65 -21.68 -9.79
C LEU A 548 -26.44 -21.69 -11.31
N ALA A 549 -25.57 -22.53 -11.84
CA ALA A 549 -25.32 -22.68 -13.27
C ALA A 549 -26.49 -23.41 -13.98
N THR A 550 -27.65 -22.79 -14.03
CA THR A 550 -28.92 -23.35 -14.54
C THR A 550 -29.29 -22.85 -15.94
N GLY A 551 -28.35 -22.27 -16.69
CA GLY A 551 -28.56 -21.72 -18.04
C GLY A 551 -29.01 -20.25 -18.07
N LYS A 552 -29.22 -19.62 -16.91
CA LYS A 552 -29.44 -18.16 -16.80
C LYS A 552 -28.10 -17.43 -16.75
N PRO A 553 -28.04 -16.15 -17.16
CA PRO A 553 -26.84 -15.33 -16.99
C PRO A 553 -26.37 -15.36 -15.53
N LEU A 554 -25.16 -15.89 -15.33
CA LEU A 554 -24.51 -16.00 -14.02
C LEU A 554 -23.27 -15.09 -14.01
N ILE A 555 -23.28 -14.07 -13.17
CA ILE A 555 -22.22 -13.10 -12.98
C ILE A 555 -21.53 -13.41 -11.64
N LEU A 556 -20.24 -13.63 -11.67
CA LEU A 556 -19.43 -13.88 -10.50
C LEU A 556 -18.70 -12.60 -10.08
N VAL A 557 -18.80 -12.23 -8.82
CA VAL A 557 -18.02 -11.15 -8.20
C VAL A 557 -17.12 -11.75 -7.13
N LEU A 558 -15.85 -11.37 -7.11
CA LEU A 558 -14.84 -11.87 -6.20
C LEU A 558 -14.37 -10.76 -5.26
N LEU A 559 -14.63 -10.92 -3.97
CA LEU A 559 -14.13 -10.08 -2.88
C LEU A 559 -13.08 -10.85 -2.07
N GLY A 560 -11.98 -10.20 -1.69
CA GLY A 560 -10.98 -10.85 -0.83
C GLY A 560 -9.60 -10.24 -0.88
N ASN A 561 -8.74 -10.76 -0.01
CA ASN A 561 -7.38 -10.27 0.22
C ASN A 561 -6.40 -10.67 -0.91
N ARG A 562 -6.73 -11.75 -1.65
CA ARG A 562 -5.78 -12.41 -2.56
C ARG A 562 -6.52 -13.18 -3.68
N PRO A 563 -5.82 -13.61 -4.73
CA PRO A 563 -6.44 -14.37 -5.81
C PRO A 563 -6.77 -15.81 -5.37
N ARG A 564 -8.02 -16.04 -4.93
CA ARG A 564 -8.53 -17.39 -4.61
C ARG A 564 -8.81 -18.17 -5.89
N LEU A 565 -8.53 -19.49 -5.87
CA LEU A 565 -8.70 -20.36 -7.04
C LEU A 565 -10.19 -20.49 -7.42
N ILE A 566 -10.49 -20.16 -8.66
CA ILE A 566 -11.83 -20.24 -9.26
C ILE A 566 -11.87 -21.05 -10.55
N THR A 567 -10.80 -21.74 -10.91
CA THR A 567 -10.63 -22.42 -12.21
C THR A 567 -11.79 -23.34 -12.51
N GLU A 568 -12.27 -24.11 -11.54
CA GLU A 568 -13.34 -25.09 -11.74
C GLU A 568 -14.75 -24.48 -11.88
N ILE A 569 -14.93 -23.21 -11.53
CA ILE A 569 -16.22 -22.51 -11.64
C ILE A 569 -16.22 -21.42 -12.71
N ALA A 570 -15.06 -20.99 -13.19
CA ALA A 570 -14.95 -19.90 -14.17
C ALA A 570 -15.70 -20.23 -15.49
N GLY A 571 -15.72 -21.49 -15.89
CA GLY A 571 -16.46 -21.96 -17.07
C GLY A 571 -17.99 -21.86 -16.94
N HIS A 572 -18.52 -21.85 -15.71
CA HIS A 572 -19.97 -21.75 -15.44
C HIS A 572 -20.48 -20.31 -15.44
N CYS A 573 -19.58 -19.32 -15.35
CA CYS A 573 -19.95 -17.91 -15.25
C CYS A 573 -19.87 -17.23 -16.61
N HIS A 574 -20.91 -16.44 -16.95
CA HIS A 574 -20.97 -15.63 -18.18
C HIS A 574 -20.18 -14.32 -18.05
N ALA A 575 -20.06 -13.80 -16.83
CA ALA A 575 -19.17 -12.69 -16.52
C ALA A 575 -18.47 -12.91 -15.17
N ILE A 576 -17.25 -12.37 -15.02
CA ILE A 576 -16.45 -12.46 -13.80
C ILE A 576 -15.82 -11.09 -13.53
N ILE A 577 -16.01 -10.58 -12.31
CA ILE A 577 -15.43 -9.33 -11.83
C ILE A 577 -14.53 -9.64 -10.63
N TYR A 578 -13.27 -9.23 -10.69
CA TYR A 578 -12.41 -9.15 -9.53
C TYR A 578 -12.57 -7.76 -8.89
N ALA A 579 -13.07 -7.71 -7.68
CA ALA A 579 -13.31 -6.48 -6.94
C ALA A 579 -12.31 -6.27 -5.79
N GLY A 580 -11.64 -7.35 -5.32
CA GLY A 580 -10.72 -7.27 -4.19
C GLY A 580 -11.44 -6.77 -2.93
N GLN A 581 -10.95 -5.68 -2.37
CA GLN A 581 -11.58 -4.95 -1.25
C GLN A 581 -11.76 -3.49 -1.66
N PRO A 582 -12.89 -3.14 -2.30
CA PRO A 582 -13.07 -1.84 -2.95
C PRO A 582 -13.46 -0.70 -1.99
N GLY A 583 -13.62 -0.98 -0.69
CA GLY A 583 -13.94 0.01 0.33
C GLY A 583 -15.42 0.45 0.34
N PRO A 584 -15.72 1.60 1.00
CA PRO A 584 -17.09 2.03 1.33
C PRO A 584 -18.01 2.24 0.12
N HIS A 585 -17.45 2.56 -1.02
CA HIS A 585 -18.22 2.78 -2.25
C HIS A 585 -18.23 1.55 -3.18
N GLY A 586 -17.73 0.41 -2.73
CA GLY A 586 -17.65 -0.82 -3.53
C GLY A 586 -18.99 -1.31 -4.05
N GLY A 587 -20.05 -1.28 -3.23
CA GLY A 587 -21.39 -1.67 -3.63
C GLY A 587 -21.93 -0.79 -4.77
N LYS A 588 -21.81 0.54 -4.63
CA LYS A 588 -22.22 1.51 -5.65
C LYS A 588 -21.39 1.39 -6.94
N ALA A 589 -20.07 1.28 -6.82
CA ALA A 589 -19.18 1.12 -7.97
C ALA A 589 -19.50 -0.16 -8.76
N LEU A 590 -19.78 -1.27 -8.06
CA LEU A 590 -20.17 -2.53 -8.67
C LEU A 590 -21.53 -2.41 -9.39
N TYR A 591 -22.53 -1.79 -8.75
CA TYR A 591 -23.82 -1.53 -9.37
C TYR A 591 -23.66 -0.71 -10.67
N GLU A 592 -22.90 0.39 -10.63
CA GLU A 592 -22.67 1.25 -11.79
C GLU A 592 -21.90 0.53 -12.92
N LEU A 593 -20.94 -0.36 -12.56
CA LEU A 593 -20.26 -1.20 -13.53
C LEU A 593 -21.24 -2.16 -14.19
N LEU A 594 -22.00 -2.96 -13.40
CA LEU A 594 -22.89 -3.97 -13.93
C LEU A 594 -24.00 -3.39 -14.81
N THR A 595 -24.48 -2.17 -14.51
CA THR A 595 -25.52 -1.48 -15.29
C THR A 595 -24.95 -0.59 -16.41
N GLY A 596 -23.65 -0.54 -16.60
CA GLY A 596 -22.99 0.24 -17.65
C GLY A 596 -22.98 1.75 -17.44
N GLN A 597 -23.29 2.23 -16.23
CA GLN A 597 -23.14 3.63 -15.84
C GLN A 597 -21.66 4.03 -15.73
N PHE A 598 -20.80 3.05 -15.45
CA PHE A 598 -19.36 3.18 -15.49
C PHE A 598 -18.75 2.10 -16.39
N ASN A 599 -17.80 2.48 -17.24
CA ASN A 599 -17.09 1.54 -18.11
C ASN A 599 -15.84 1.02 -17.38
N PRO A 600 -15.69 -0.31 -17.15
CA PRO A 600 -14.56 -0.86 -16.45
C PRO A 600 -13.21 -0.50 -17.14
N SER A 601 -12.21 -0.18 -16.32
CA SER A 601 -10.86 0.19 -16.77
C SER A 601 -9.76 -0.43 -15.94
N GLY A 602 -10.09 -1.14 -14.87
CA GLY A 602 -9.12 -1.81 -14.00
C GLY A 602 -8.31 -2.88 -14.75
N ARG A 603 -7.05 -3.05 -14.34
CA ARG A 603 -6.11 -4.06 -14.86
C ARG A 603 -5.53 -4.86 -13.71
N LEU A 604 -5.50 -6.20 -13.81
CA LEU A 604 -4.91 -7.04 -12.77
C LEU A 604 -3.46 -6.60 -12.46
N PRO A 605 -3.13 -6.31 -11.19
CA PRO A 605 -1.77 -6.00 -10.79
C PRO A 605 -0.97 -7.25 -10.43
N PHE A 606 -1.46 -8.43 -10.76
CA PHE A 606 -0.86 -9.75 -10.50
C PHE A 606 -1.30 -10.76 -11.55
N THR A 607 -0.54 -11.83 -11.66
CA THR A 607 -0.87 -13.02 -12.43
C THR A 607 -1.88 -13.87 -11.65
N TYR A 608 -3.08 -14.09 -12.18
CA TYR A 608 -4.13 -14.85 -11.51
C TYR A 608 -3.86 -16.37 -11.63
N PRO A 609 -3.61 -17.08 -10.52
CA PRO A 609 -3.21 -18.49 -10.59
C PRO A 609 -4.34 -19.40 -11.09
N ARG A 610 -4.00 -20.37 -11.90
CA ARG A 610 -4.91 -21.43 -12.39
C ARG A 610 -4.95 -22.65 -11.46
N HIS A 611 -3.84 -22.97 -10.82
CA HIS A 611 -3.64 -24.15 -9.99
C HIS A 611 -2.97 -23.79 -8.67
N PRO A 612 -3.07 -24.63 -7.61
CA PRO A 612 -2.55 -24.32 -6.28
C PRO A 612 -1.08 -23.87 -6.23
N ASN A 613 -0.20 -24.42 -7.03
CA ASN A 613 1.23 -24.10 -7.05
C ASN A 613 1.65 -23.27 -8.28
N SER A 614 0.71 -22.60 -8.94
CA SER A 614 1.03 -21.67 -10.05
C SER A 614 1.49 -20.33 -9.49
N LEU A 615 2.74 -20.27 -9.01
CA LEU A 615 3.32 -19.06 -8.39
C LEU A 615 4.20 -18.25 -9.35
N LEU A 616 4.24 -18.60 -10.64
CA LEU A 616 4.99 -17.86 -11.65
C LEU A 616 4.33 -16.51 -11.91
N THR A 617 5.14 -15.47 -11.83
CA THR A 617 4.75 -14.09 -12.17
C THR A 617 4.90 -13.85 -13.68
N TYR A 618 4.34 -12.75 -14.18
CA TYR A 618 4.38 -12.41 -15.61
C TYR A 618 5.81 -12.23 -16.16
N ASP A 619 6.77 -11.91 -15.29
CA ASP A 619 8.18 -11.67 -15.60
C ASP A 619 9.08 -12.91 -15.33
N HIS A 620 8.49 -14.09 -15.39
CA HIS A 620 9.19 -15.38 -15.23
C HIS A 620 10.35 -15.55 -16.22
N LYS A 621 11.17 -16.58 -16.02
CA LYS A 621 12.30 -16.90 -16.90
C LYS A 621 11.84 -17.75 -18.09
N HIS A 622 12.59 -17.74 -19.19
CA HIS A 622 12.30 -18.56 -20.36
C HIS A 622 12.25 -20.05 -20.03
N SER A 623 13.07 -20.52 -19.10
CA SER A 623 13.06 -21.91 -18.62
C SER A 623 11.74 -22.32 -17.98
N ASP A 624 11.04 -21.39 -17.31
CA ASP A 624 9.75 -21.63 -16.66
C ASP A 624 8.59 -21.75 -17.67
N SER A 625 8.81 -21.34 -18.92
CA SER A 625 7.81 -21.47 -19.99
C SER A 625 7.65 -22.89 -20.50
N VAL A 626 8.57 -23.82 -20.14
CA VAL A 626 8.54 -25.20 -20.57
C VAL A 626 7.58 -26.01 -19.71
N GLY A 627 6.49 -26.49 -20.29
CA GLY A 627 5.53 -27.36 -19.61
C GLY A 627 5.97 -28.81 -19.55
N PRO A 628 5.23 -29.66 -18.79
CA PRO A 628 5.62 -31.06 -18.53
C PRO A 628 5.65 -31.95 -19.77
N ASP A 629 4.90 -31.63 -20.81
CA ASP A 629 4.73 -32.43 -22.01
C ASP A 629 5.15 -31.71 -23.30
N LYS A 630 5.84 -30.56 -23.20
CA LYS A 630 6.22 -29.65 -24.30
C LYS A 630 5.03 -29.08 -25.11
N GLN A 631 3.80 -29.49 -24.83
CA GLN A 631 2.57 -29.00 -25.45
C GLN A 631 1.83 -28.05 -24.50
N THR A 632 1.87 -28.30 -23.19
CA THR A 632 1.31 -27.44 -22.19
C THR A 632 2.37 -26.39 -21.76
N PRO A 633 2.11 -25.09 -21.89
CA PRO A 633 3.02 -24.06 -21.41
C PRO A 633 3.26 -24.18 -19.89
N GLY A 634 4.49 -24.02 -19.42
CA GLY A 634 4.82 -23.96 -17.99
C GLY A 634 4.14 -22.76 -17.31
N PHE A 635 4.13 -21.61 -17.99
CA PHE A 635 3.33 -20.45 -17.60
C PHE A 635 1.94 -20.52 -18.23
N ASN A 636 0.94 -20.84 -17.43
CA ASN A 636 -0.47 -20.99 -17.84
C ASN A 636 -1.41 -20.45 -16.74
N PRO A 637 -1.46 -19.14 -16.52
CA PRO A 637 -2.34 -18.53 -15.52
C PRO A 637 -3.81 -18.62 -15.95
N LEU A 638 -4.74 -18.40 -15.03
CA LEU A 638 -6.15 -18.25 -15.37
C LEU A 638 -6.40 -16.92 -16.09
N TYR A 639 -5.78 -15.85 -15.60
CA TYR A 639 -5.68 -14.55 -16.26
C TYR A 639 -4.28 -13.98 -16.08
N GLU A 640 -3.76 -13.34 -17.14
CA GLU A 640 -2.44 -12.74 -17.11
C GLU A 640 -2.41 -11.43 -16.31
N PHE A 641 -1.24 -11.06 -15.84
CA PHE A 641 -0.95 -9.70 -15.36
C PHE A 641 -1.34 -8.65 -16.42
N GLY A 642 -1.99 -7.57 -16.00
CA GLY A 642 -2.49 -6.53 -16.90
C GLY A 642 -3.83 -6.85 -17.57
N HIS A 643 -4.38 -8.08 -17.36
CA HIS A 643 -5.68 -8.43 -17.91
C HIS A 643 -6.81 -7.58 -17.31
N GLY A 644 -7.75 -7.19 -18.16
CA GLY A 644 -8.97 -6.48 -17.80
C GLY A 644 -9.73 -6.07 -19.06
N LEU A 645 -11.04 -6.27 -19.07
CA LEU A 645 -11.92 -5.98 -20.19
C LEU A 645 -12.59 -4.60 -20.03
N SER A 646 -13.15 -4.09 -21.13
CA SER A 646 -13.91 -2.86 -21.21
C SER A 646 -15.21 -3.10 -21.99
N TYR A 647 -16.23 -2.26 -21.80
CA TYR A 647 -17.45 -2.25 -22.62
C TYR A 647 -17.26 -1.55 -23.98
N THR A 648 -16.04 -1.10 -24.27
CA THR A 648 -15.66 -0.56 -25.58
C THR A 648 -14.39 -1.25 -26.05
N SER A 649 -14.03 -1.09 -27.31
CA SER A 649 -12.85 -1.71 -27.91
C SER A 649 -11.79 -0.65 -28.18
N PHE A 650 -10.53 -1.00 -27.95
CA PHE A 650 -9.39 -0.15 -28.24
C PHE A 650 -8.44 -0.84 -29.20
N THR A 651 -7.77 -0.04 -30.03
CA THR A 651 -6.68 -0.50 -30.89
C THR A 651 -5.44 0.33 -30.60
N ILE A 652 -4.32 -0.34 -30.36
CA ILE A 652 -3.00 0.28 -30.25
C ILE A 652 -2.26 -0.01 -31.57
N SER A 653 -1.76 1.02 -32.22
CA SER A 653 -1.09 0.95 -33.52
C SER A 653 0.08 1.92 -33.62
N ASP A 654 0.85 1.83 -34.73
CA ASP A 654 1.87 2.80 -35.12
C ASP A 654 2.96 3.01 -34.05
N LEU A 655 3.49 1.91 -33.47
CA LEU A 655 4.64 1.99 -32.57
C LEU A 655 5.85 2.61 -33.32
N LYS A 656 6.35 3.70 -32.80
CA LYS A 656 7.54 4.40 -33.30
C LYS A 656 8.49 4.68 -32.16
N LEU A 657 9.77 4.41 -32.39
CA LEU A 657 10.86 4.75 -31.49
C LEU A 657 11.64 5.94 -32.02
N ASN A 658 12.26 6.71 -31.11
CA ASN A 658 13.15 7.82 -31.48
C ASN A 658 14.42 7.35 -32.17
N SER A 659 14.93 6.15 -31.84
CA SER A 659 16.12 5.53 -32.44
C SER A 659 16.08 4.03 -32.27
N SER A 660 16.70 3.33 -33.23
CA SER A 660 16.96 1.87 -33.14
C SER A 660 18.31 1.55 -32.47
N THR A 661 19.13 2.58 -32.20
CA THR A 661 20.44 2.42 -31.53
C THR A 661 20.59 3.51 -30.48
N LEU A 662 20.86 3.11 -29.24
CA LEU A 662 20.94 3.99 -28.07
C LEU A 662 22.17 3.64 -27.23
N THR A 663 22.57 4.58 -26.38
CA THR A 663 23.61 4.39 -25.35
C THR A 663 22.97 4.38 -23.97
N LYS A 664 23.76 4.08 -22.92
CA LYS A 664 23.28 4.08 -21.52
C LYS A 664 22.73 5.42 -21.04
N GLU A 665 23.20 6.52 -21.65
CA GLU A 665 22.82 7.90 -21.28
C GLU A 665 21.58 8.39 -22.00
N ASP A 666 21.07 7.63 -22.98
CA ASP A 666 19.93 8.00 -23.77
C ASP A 666 18.60 7.62 -23.12
N ASP A 667 17.52 8.10 -23.73
CA ASP A 667 16.15 7.72 -23.42
C ASP A 667 15.51 6.96 -24.59
N ILE A 668 14.82 5.89 -24.29
CA ILE A 668 13.86 5.27 -25.21
C ILE A 668 12.62 6.16 -25.21
N ILE A 669 12.35 6.86 -26.28
CA ILE A 669 11.12 7.63 -26.47
C ILE A 669 10.27 6.88 -27.48
N LEU A 670 9.13 6.39 -27.03
CA LEU A 670 8.19 5.69 -27.89
C LEU A 670 6.89 6.45 -28.04
N THR A 671 6.27 6.35 -29.21
CA THR A 671 4.94 6.88 -29.47
C THR A 671 4.09 5.80 -30.12
N VAL A 672 2.85 5.64 -29.62
CA VAL A 672 1.82 4.79 -30.21
C VAL A 672 0.55 5.59 -30.42
N LYS A 673 -0.29 5.16 -31.37
CA LYS A 673 -1.66 5.64 -31.49
C LYS A 673 -2.60 4.71 -30.73
N VAL A 674 -3.48 5.28 -29.92
CA VAL A 674 -4.56 4.57 -29.25
C VAL A 674 -5.88 5.07 -29.80
N ALA A 675 -6.69 4.19 -30.35
CA ALA A 675 -8.00 4.48 -30.89
C ALA A 675 -9.10 3.77 -30.09
N ASN A 676 -10.17 4.47 -29.75
CA ASN A 676 -11.39 3.84 -29.27
C ASN A 676 -12.25 3.46 -30.48
N THR A 677 -12.28 2.19 -30.82
CA THR A 677 -13.01 1.65 -31.97
C THR A 677 -14.43 1.19 -31.66
N GLY A 678 -14.80 1.23 -30.38
CA GLY A 678 -16.15 0.87 -29.93
C GLY A 678 -17.08 2.07 -29.78
N SER A 679 -18.23 1.83 -29.16
CA SER A 679 -19.35 2.77 -29.09
C SER A 679 -19.47 3.55 -27.77
N ARG A 680 -18.61 3.25 -26.77
CA ARG A 680 -18.66 3.88 -25.44
C ARG A 680 -17.36 4.62 -25.14
N LYS A 681 -17.46 5.73 -24.38
CA LYS A 681 -16.29 6.37 -23.79
C LYS A 681 -15.61 5.41 -22.83
N GLY A 682 -14.29 5.35 -22.84
CA GLY A 682 -13.55 4.45 -21.94
C GLY A 682 -12.11 4.89 -21.75
N LYS A 683 -11.44 4.22 -20.81
CA LYS A 683 -10.02 4.39 -20.52
C LYS A 683 -9.25 3.14 -20.95
N GLU A 684 -8.15 3.34 -21.65
CA GLU A 684 -7.20 2.29 -22.00
C GLU A 684 -5.87 2.51 -21.28
N THR A 685 -5.24 1.42 -20.86
CA THR A 685 -3.90 1.45 -20.27
C THR A 685 -2.88 0.98 -21.31
N VAL A 686 -1.93 1.85 -21.61
CA VAL A 686 -0.79 1.55 -22.48
C VAL A 686 0.35 1.08 -21.58
N ASP A 687 0.52 -0.23 -21.45
CA ASP A 687 1.64 -0.85 -20.74
C ASP A 687 2.80 -1.06 -21.72
N VAL A 688 4.02 -0.65 -21.34
CA VAL A 688 5.25 -0.80 -22.13
C VAL A 688 6.16 -1.80 -21.45
N PHE A 689 6.42 -2.91 -22.14
CA PHE A 689 7.34 -3.93 -21.67
C PHE A 689 8.64 -3.90 -22.47
N THR A 690 9.73 -4.30 -21.83
CA THR A 690 11.00 -4.59 -22.50
C THR A 690 11.39 -6.05 -22.27
N ARG A 691 12.11 -6.61 -23.25
CA ARG A 691 12.76 -7.89 -23.14
C ARG A 691 14.21 -7.74 -23.55
N ASP A 692 15.11 -8.12 -22.67
CA ASP A 692 16.50 -8.36 -23.03
C ASP A 692 16.60 -9.71 -23.73
N LEU A 693 17.29 -9.79 -24.86
CA LEU A 693 17.37 -11.04 -25.63
C LEU A 693 18.44 -11.98 -25.07
N PHE A 694 19.54 -11.43 -24.61
CA PHE A 694 20.67 -12.19 -24.08
C PHE A 694 21.39 -11.35 -23.02
N ALA A 695 21.55 -11.87 -21.83
CA ALA A 695 22.25 -11.25 -20.73
C ALA A 695 23.13 -12.27 -19.99
N THR A 696 24.09 -11.81 -19.19
CA THR A 696 24.94 -12.66 -18.36
C THR A 696 24.16 -13.40 -17.27
N ILE A 697 23.01 -12.91 -16.87
CA ILE A 697 22.03 -13.61 -16.04
C ILE A 697 20.77 -13.85 -16.87
N THR A 698 20.15 -15.02 -16.73
CA THR A 698 18.94 -15.39 -17.49
C THR A 698 17.89 -14.26 -17.42
N PRO A 699 17.57 -13.60 -18.54
CA PRO A 699 16.62 -12.50 -18.53
C PRO A 699 15.19 -12.98 -18.35
N SER A 700 14.34 -12.09 -17.85
CA SER A 700 12.89 -12.31 -17.79
C SER A 700 12.27 -12.28 -19.19
N VAL A 701 11.18 -13.03 -19.41
CA VAL A 701 10.46 -13.04 -20.71
C VAL A 701 9.96 -11.65 -21.11
N LYS A 702 9.66 -10.80 -20.16
CA LYS A 702 9.34 -9.37 -20.34
C LYS A 702 9.33 -8.67 -18.96
N ARG A 703 9.56 -7.36 -18.92
CA ARG A 703 9.43 -6.53 -17.72
C ARG A 703 8.71 -5.23 -18.05
N LEU A 704 7.74 -4.84 -17.22
CA LEU A 704 7.07 -3.54 -17.34
C LEU A 704 8.06 -2.42 -17.01
N ARG A 705 8.12 -1.40 -17.89
CA ARG A 705 9.03 -0.24 -17.72
C ARG A 705 8.31 1.10 -17.71
N ALA A 706 7.12 1.14 -18.28
CA ALA A 706 6.28 2.34 -18.23
C ALA A 706 4.82 1.95 -18.43
N PHE A 707 3.91 2.76 -17.91
CA PHE A 707 2.49 2.67 -18.24
C PHE A 707 1.84 4.06 -18.28
N ARG A 708 0.76 4.18 -19.06
CA ARG A 708 -0.04 5.40 -19.11
C ARG A 708 -1.48 5.10 -19.42
N GLN A 709 -2.39 5.60 -18.58
CA GLN A 709 -3.81 5.54 -18.84
C GLN A 709 -4.27 6.70 -19.74
N VAL A 710 -5.10 6.40 -20.73
CA VAL A 710 -5.66 7.40 -21.65
C VAL A 710 -7.17 7.23 -21.77
N GLU A 711 -7.90 8.34 -21.65
CA GLU A 711 -9.35 8.36 -21.81
C GLU A 711 -9.73 8.81 -23.23
N LEU A 712 -10.64 8.08 -23.90
CA LEU A 712 -11.04 8.27 -25.28
C LEU A 712 -12.54 8.18 -25.44
N LYS A 713 -13.11 9.12 -26.20
CA LYS A 713 -14.50 9.05 -26.70
C LYS A 713 -14.58 8.03 -27.86
N PRO A 714 -15.81 7.54 -28.20
CA PRO A 714 -16.00 6.72 -29.40
C PRO A 714 -15.40 7.39 -30.65
N GLY A 715 -14.62 6.64 -31.43
CA GLY A 715 -13.93 7.11 -32.64
C GLY A 715 -12.72 8.03 -32.39
N GLU A 716 -12.44 8.39 -31.15
CA GLU A 716 -11.29 9.26 -30.83
C GLU A 716 -9.96 8.49 -30.94
N VAL A 717 -8.95 9.15 -31.51
CA VAL A 717 -7.58 8.65 -31.61
C VAL A 717 -6.63 9.62 -30.91
N LYS A 718 -5.76 9.12 -30.04
CA LYS A 718 -4.70 9.92 -29.39
C LYS A 718 -3.34 9.30 -29.62
N ALA A 719 -2.34 10.15 -29.87
CA ALA A 719 -0.94 9.78 -29.77
C ALA A 719 -0.52 9.77 -28.29
N VAL A 720 0.09 8.70 -27.87
CA VAL A 720 0.62 8.52 -26.51
C VAL A 720 2.12 8.36 -26.61
N THR A 721 2.85 9.30 -26.01
CA THR A 721 4.32 9.24 -25.94
C THR A 721 4.73 8.88 -24.52
N LEU A 722 5.63 7.89 -24.41
CA LEU A 722 6.26 7.50 -23.15
C LEU A 722 7.78 7.58 -23.28
N LYS A 723 8.42 7.81 -22.15
CA LYS A 723 9.87 7.95 -22.03
C LYS A 723 10.37 6.94 -21.00
N ILE A 724 11.40 6.18 -21.36
CA ILE A 724 12.07 5.21 -20.48
C ILE A 724 13.57 5.51 -20.57
N PRO A 725 14.23 6.00 -19.52
CA PRO A 725 15.68 6.11 -19.49
C PRO A 725 16.33 4.74 -19.73
N VAL A 726 17.35 4.65 -20.57
CA VAL A 726 18.03 3.37 -20.85
C VAL A 726 18.58 2.75 -19.57
N LYS A 727 18.99 3.55 -18.59
CA LYS A 727 19.41 3.09 -17.27
C LYS A 727 18.33 2.26 -16.52
N GLU A 728 17.05 2.44 -16.82
CA GLU A 728 15.96 1.63 -16.25
C GLU A 728 15.91 0.20 -16.82
N LEU A 729 16.69 -0.09 -17.88
CA LEU A 729 16.90 -1.47 -18.36
C LEU A 729 17.86 -2.26 -17.49
N ALA A 730 18.56 -1.59 -16.56
CA ALA A 730 19.51 -2.24 -15.66
C ALA A 730 18.88 -3.44 -14.93
N PHE A 731 19.69 -4.44 -14.71
CA PHE A 731 19.44 -5.59 -13.84
C PHE A 731 20.67 -5.78 -12.92
N HIS A 732 20.51 -6.51 -11.83
CA HIS A 732 21.64 -6.84 -10.96
C HIS A 732 22.45 -7.97 -11.58
N GLY A 733 23.70 -7.68 -11.92
CA GLY A 733 24.65 -8.62 -12.54
C GLY A 733 25.20 -9.63 -11.54
N LEU A 734 26.20 -10.41 -11.98
CA LEU A 734 26.85 -11.45 -11.15
C LEU A 734 27.46 -10.92 -9.84
N GLU A 735 27.91 -9.67 -9.83
CA GLU A 735 28.46 -8.98 -8.66
C GLU A 735 27.40 -8.27 -7.80
N ASN A 736 26.12 -8.56 -8.02
CA ASN A 736 24.99 -7.93 -7.34
C ASN A 736 24.94 -6.39 -7.46
N SER A 737 25.56 -5.84 -8.50
CA SER A 737 25.52 -4.42 -8.85
C SER A 737 24.63 -4.18 -10.08
N PRO A 738 23.94 -3.01 -10.18
CA PRO A 738 23.13 -2.70 -11.35
C PRO A 738 24.00 -2.52 -12.60
N VAL A 739 23.63 -3.20 -13.68
CA VAL A 739 24.34 -3.14 -14.96
C VAL A 739 23.32 -3.05 -16.11
N VAL A 740 23.63 -2.22 -17.11
CA VAL A 740 23.02 -2.26 -18.43
C VAL A 740 24.04 -2.86 -19.38
N GLU A 741 23.81 -4.06 -19.86
CA GLU A 741 24.70 -4.72 -20.81
C GLU A 741 24.40 -4.24 -22.24
N PRO A 742 25.44 -4.06 -23.09
CA PRO A 742 25.22 -3.84 -24.52
C PRO A 742 24.54 -5.07 -25.14
N GLY A 743 23.53 -4.83 -25.98
CA GLY A 743 22.78 -5.93 -26.57
C GLY A 743 21.48 -5.46 -27.23
N GLU A 744 20.75 -6.43 -27.79
CA GLU A 744 19.47 -6.18 -28.42
C GLU A 744 18.33 -6.35 -27.42
N PHE A 745 17.39 -5.40 -27.44
CA PHE A 745 16.17 -5.42 -26.63
C PHE A 745 14.93 -5.30 -27.53
N ASP A 746 13.89 -6.03 -27.19
CA ASP A 746 12.55 -5.82 -27.74
C ASP A 746 11.78 -4.82 -26.85
N VAL A 747 11.16 -3.80 -27.46
CA VAL A 747 10.20 -2.89 -26.85
C VAL A 747 8.80 -3.30 -27.31
N MET A 748 7.90 -3.62 -26.37
CA MET A 748 6.60 -4.21 -26.67
C MET A 748 5.45 -3.40 -26.08
N VAL A 749 4.42 -3.14 -26.89
CA VAL A 749 3.23 -2.36 -26.50
C VAL A 749 2.00 -2.90 -27.21
N GLY A 750 0.98 -3.36 -26.50
CA GLY A 750 -0.31 -3.73 -27.09
C GLY A 750 -0.23 -4.78 -28.23
N GLY A 751 0.71 -5.70 -28.15
CA GLY A 751 0.97 -6.72 -29.18
C GLY A 751 1.94 -6.27 -30.28
N LEU A 752 2.29 -4.99 -30.33
CA LEU A 752 3.32 -4.44 -31.23
C LEU A 752 4.72 -4.64 -30.62
N LYS A 753 5.73 -4.72 -31.48
CA LYS A 753 7.12 -4.94 -31.07
C LYS A 753 8.08 -4.23 -32.01
N GLU A 754 9.05 -3.52 -31.44
CA GLU A 754 10.19 -2.92 -32.13
C GLU A 754 11.49 -3.29 -31.42
N ARG A 755 12.58 -3.40 -32.18
CA ARG A 755 13.89 -3.78 -31.66
C ARG A 755 14.81 -2.58 -31.57
N ILE A 756 15.59 -2.50 -30.48
CA ILE A 756 16.66 -1.54 -30.26
C ILE A 756 17.96 -2.25 -29.93
N LEU A 757 19.08 -1.60 -30.27
CA LEU A 757 20.44 -1.99 -29.89
C LEU A 757 20.97 -0.99 -28.85
N ILE A 758 21.37 -1.45 -27.69
CA ILE A 758 22.11 -0.69 -26.69
C ILE A 758 23.60 -0.90 -26.92
N LYS A 759 24.38 0.19 -27.01
CA LYS A 759 25.84 0.20 -27.21
C LYS A 759 26.60 0.46 -25.92
#